data_ae0f16c244b5f270eca8111f07e6a761
#
_entry.id   ae0f16c244b5f270eca8111f07e6a761
#
_cell.length_a   1.000
_cell.length_b   1.000
_cell.length_c   1.000
_cell.angle_alpha   90.00
_cell.angle_beta   90.00
_cell.angle_gamma   90.00
#
_symmetry.space_group_name_H-M   'P 1'
#
loop_
_entity.id
_entity.type
_entity.pdbx_description
1 polymer ?
#
loop_
_entity_poly.entity_id
_entity_poly.type
_entity_poly.pdbx_seq_one_letter_code
_entity_poly.pdbx_strand_id
1 'polypeptide(L)'
;MFRTTILLLGTPRIEHDGVPVEVDTRKAIALVAYLAVTKQSHTRDALAGLLWPEYSQSRARAALRRTLSSLGKARAEGWLRADRESVDLDDTIWVDVARFHDLLAACKEHGHPESEVCPDCLLPLTEAVALYRNDFMASFGLRDSVAFDDWQFFQSESLRRELAGALERLVRGRGALGEWEAAIAHARRWLAMDILHEPAHKLLMALYAWSDQRASALRQYRECVRVLDQELGVAPLEETTLLYRAIQENDLPPRPALFEHLPHARREAEASTGPLVETSRNVPRAPDNPLVGRDSEWEALLGSYRSIGKGGHVVVIEGEAGIGKTRLAEELVANVRAAGATAVIARCYAGEKNLAYGPFVEGLAAALSREDTERLKGLPAVSVQEAARLLPDLADLSPDSPPAPPLDTPGARSRFFGEVVRVLLKVLDGPPPGVLFLDDLHWADDASLSLLTYLVRRLDDKPLYVLLTWRAEEVHEGHRLRQLLAEARRSGRATTLTLQRLDRASVEELVGHAVPGAGMLGTRLSEETEGLPLFLTEYLAAVEKGELDVGEEAWTLPGGVQDLLRTRLLTVGEAAGQVLAAAAVVGRSFDFDTVRAASGRGEEETLTALEELTSRGLIREVGSPVGGAPAYDFDHDKLRTLVYEETSLARKRLLHRRAAVALEGQARGREADALAGQIARHHRLAGQDEESARYQRLAGDYARSLHANSEALTHYEEALALGHPDASTLHEAIGDLRTRAGEYGAALASYEAAASSAGQGDLSVLEHKIGNVHARRGERDLARSHYESALEALGEPGGEGAGGLARLYADWSLLSHGQDERDEATGFARRALELAEGMGDTRSLAQAHNMLGILAGRSGDQEAALSHLEESLDLAEALGDSDVKVAALNNLALAREHGGESGEALRLAETALALCVSSGDRHREAALHNNLADLLHAAGREQESMAHLKRAVELFAEIGERDALQPEIWKLVEW
;
A
#
# COMPACT_ATOMS: atom_id res chain seq x y z
N MET A 1 16.68 46.19 -27.85
CA MET A 1 16.80 44.88 -28.51
C MET A 1 17.99 44.18 -27.90
N PHE A 2 17.80 43.05 -27.26
CA PHE A 2 18.91 42.33 -26.64
C PHE A 2 19.78 41.69 -27.74
N ARG A 3 21.09 41.83 -27.65
CA ARG A 3 22.02 41.31 -28.65
C ARG A 3 22.03 39.79 -28.71
N THR A 4 21.86 39.10 -27.57
CA THR A 4 21.80 37.66 -27.48
C THR A 4 20.50 37.22 -26.79
N THR A 5 19.79 36.28 -27.40
CA THR A 5 18.55 35.68 -26.86
C THR A 5 18.71 34.18 -26.77
N ILE A 6 18.30 33.60 -25.65
CA ILE A 6 18.27 32.15 -25.42
C ILE A 6 16.81 31.72 -25.30
N LEU A 7 16.38 30.82 -26.17
CA LEU A 7 15.04 30.32 -26.28
C LEU A 7 15.03 28.84 -25.86
N LEU A 8 14.40 28.53 -24.72
CA LEU A 8 14.36 27.19 -24.13
C LEU A 8 12.92 26.66 -23.97
N LEU A 9 11.89 27.52 -24.06
CA LEU A 9 10.48 27.14 -24.04
C LEU A 9 10.04 26.64 -25.41
N GLY A 10 10.46 25.43 -25.74
CA GLY A 10 10.37 24.74 -27.02
C GLY A 10 11.70 24.11 -27.43
N THR A 11 11.93 23.86 -28.71
CA THR A 11 13.24 23.41 -29.19
C THR A 11 14.32 24.45 -28.86
N PRO A 12 15.39 24.07 -28.13
CA PRO A 12 16.39 25.04 -27.66
C PRO A 12 17.11 25.74 -28.82
N ARG A 13 17.20 27.08 -28.76
CA ARG A 13 17.84 27.92 -29.77
C ARG A 13 18.57 29.09 -29.10
N ILE A 14 19.69 29.47 -29.66
CA ILE A 14 20.45 30.66 -29.29
C ILE A 14 20.48 31.58 -30.51
N GLU A 15 20.12 32.81 -30.35
CA GLU A 15 20.10 33.82 -31.42
C GLU A 15 20.93 35.05 -31.05
N HIS A 16 21.66 35.59 -31.97
CA HIS A 16 22.39 36.85 -31.83
C HIS A 16 21.95 37.86 -32.89
N ASP A 17 21.47 39.01 -32.48
CA ASP A 17 20.79 40.00 -33.34
C ASP A 17 19.70 39.39 -34.24
N GLY A 18 19.00 38.37 -33.76
CA GLY A 18 17.90 37.68 -34.48
C GLY A 18 18.38 36.60 -35.47
N VAL A 19 19.66 36.32 -35.52
CA VAL A 19 20.25 35.26 -36.37
C VAL A 19 20.59 34.06 -35.50
N PRO A 20 20.16 32.83 -35.86
CA PRO A 20 20.52 31.63 -35.11
C PRO A 20 22.03 31.41 -35.03
N VAL A 21 22.53 31.13 -33.83
CA VAL A 21 23.93 30.76 -33.57
C VAL A 21 24.03 29.25 -33.70
N GLU A 22 24.83 28.79 -34.68
CA GLU A 22 25.13 27.36 -34.80
C GLU A 22 26.07 26.92 -33.68
N VAL A 23 25.63 25.95 -32.89
CA VAL A 23 26.38 25.37 -31.78
C VAL A 23 26.74 23.94 -32.11
N ASP A 24 28.04 23.64 -32.14
CA ASP A 24 28.60 22.40 -32.67
C ASP A 24 28.21 21.11 -31.94
N THR A 25 27.77 21.17 -30.67
CA THR A 25 27.51 19.99 -29.85
C THR A 25 26.30 20.14 -28.96
N ARG A 26 25.57 19.04 -28.74
CA ARG A 26 24.43 19.01 -27.79
C ARG A 26 24.86 19.41 -26.38
N LYS A 27 26.05 19.03 -25.94
CA LYS A 27 26.60 19.40 -24.61
C LYS A 27 26.88 20.91 -24.47
N ALA A 28 27.14 21.61 -25.56
CA ALA A 28 27.24 23.06 -25.50
C ALA A 28 25.88 23.74 -25.32
N ILE A 29 24.84 23.24 -25.98
CA ILE A 29 23.45 23.70 -25.75
C ILE A 29 23.02 23.38 -24.32
N ALA A 30 23.30 22.17 -23.80
CA ALA A 30 23.02 21.78 -22.43
C ALA A 30 23.70 22.66 -21.40
N LEU A 31 24.99 23.00 -21.61
CA LEU A 31 25.73 23.93 -20.74
C LEU A 31 25.07 25.31 -20.69
N VAL A 32 24.75 25.87 -21.86
CA VAL A 32 24.08 27.17 -21.94
C VAL A 32 22.71 27.16 -21.28
N ALA A 33 21.92 26.14 -21.51
CA ALA A 33 20.60 25.99 -20.92
C ALA A 33 20.68 25.88 -19.37
N TYR A 34 21.62 25.09 -18.88
CA TYR A 34 21.83 24.95 -17.44
C TYR A 34 22.21 26.26 -16.76
N LEU A 35 23.17 27.00 -17.33
CA LEU A 35 23.59 28.32 -16.82
C LEU A 35 22.46 29.36 -16.93
N ALA A 36 21.71 29.37 -18.04
CA ALA A 36 20.63 30.31 -18.28
C ALA A 36 19.44 30.17 -17.30
N VAL A 37 19.15 28.95 -16.90
CA VAL A 37 18.03 28.67 -15.98
C VAL A 37 18.45 28.84 -14.53
N THR A 38 19.65 28.36 -14.14
CA THR A 38 20.12 28.45 -12.75
C THR A 38 20.50 29.87 -12.33
N LYS A 39 20.89 30.72 -13.29
CA LYS A 39 21.35 32.12 -13.03
C LYS A 39 22.43 32.24 -11.95
N GLN A 40 23.25 31.21 -11.81
CA GLN A 40 24.30 31.15 -10.80
C GLN A 40 25.66 30.85 -11.43
N SER A 41 26.72 31.28 -10.77
CA SER A 41 28.08 30.89 -11.14
C SER A 41 28.36 29.47 -10.68
N HIS A 42 28.73 28.59 -11.59
CA HIS A 42 29.02 27.19 -11.32
C HIS A 42 30.50 26.87 -11.44
N THR A 43 31.01 26.03 -10.55
CA THR A 43 32.40 25.55 -10.63
C THR A 43 32.60 24.67 -11.87
N ARG A 44 33.79 24.75 -12.46
CA ARG A 44 34.13 23.92 -13.62
C ARG A 44 34.05 22.42 -13.32
N ASP A 45 34.28 22.02 -12.09
CA ASP A 45 34.15 20.63 -11.66
C ASP A 45 32.70 20.14 -11.63
N ALA A 46 31.78 20.95 -11.09
CA ALA A 46 30.37 20.66 -11.10
C ALA A 46 29.81 20.51 -12.54
N LEU A 47 30.16 21.47 -13.42
CA LEU A 47 29.74 21.43 -14.84
C LEU A 47 30.35 20.25 -15.59
N ALA A 48 31.64 19.93 -15.31
CA ALA A 48 32.30 18.80 -15.92
C ALA A 48 31.70 17.46 -15.45
N GLY A 49 31.40 17.32 -14.17
CA GLY A 49 30.70 16.16 -13.59
C GLY A 49 29.28 16.00 -14.12
N LEU A 50 28.53 17.11 -14.23
CA LEU A 50 27.17 17.11 -14.76
C LEU A 50 27.12 16.64 -16.23
N LEU A 51 28.00 17.18 -17.10
CA LEU A 51 27.90 16.96 -18.56
C LEU A 51 28.73 15.77 -19.07
N TRP A 52 29.76 15.32 -18.33
CA TRP A 52 30.62 14.17 -18.68
C TRP A 52 30.85 13.24 -17.50
N PRO A 53 29.81 12.66 -16.89
CA PRO A 53 29.91 11.84 -15.69
C PRO A 53 30.77 10.57 -15.88
N GLU A 54 30.86 10.06 -17.11
CA GLU A 54 31.60 8.83 -17.44
C GLU A 54 33.11 9.09 -17.67
N TYR A 55 33.54 10.35 -17.67
CA TYR A 55 34.95 10.69 -17.91
C TYR A 55 35.68 10.85 -16.59
N SER A 56 37.00 10.51 -16.58
CA SER A 56 37.86 10.93 -15.46
C SER A 56 37.86 12.47 -15.35
N GLN A 57 38.04 13.01 -14.14
CA GLN A 57 37.94 14.44 -13.87
C GLN A 57 38.83 15.29 -14.80
N SER A 58 40.06 14.84 -15.10
CA SER A 58 40.98 15.51 -16.02
C SER A 58 40.46 15.54 -17.45
N ARG A 59 39.82 14.43 -17.90
CA ARG A 59 39.24 14.31 -19.25
C ARG A 59 37.95 15.11 -19.39
N ALA A 60 37.12 15.13 -18.37
CA ALA A 60 35.89 15.92 -18.29
C ALA A 60 36.19 17.43 -18.31
N ARG A 61 37.17 17.88 -17.53
CA ARG A 61 37.67 19.28 -17.58
C ARG A 61 38.25 19.68 -18.92
N ALA A 62 38.95 18.76 -19.61
CA ALA A 62 39.46 19.02 -20.96
C ALA A 62 38.33 19.10 -22.01
N ALA A 63 37.26 18.31 -21.85
CA ALA A 63 36.05 18.38 -22.67
C ALA A 63 35.32 19.71 -22.45
N LEU A 64 35.09 20.10 -21.20
CA LEU A 64 34.48 21.41 -20.86
C LEU A 64 35.27 22.60 -21.46
N ARG A 65 36.61 22.59 -21.37
CA ARG A 65 37.43 23.64 -21.97
C ARG A 65 37.25 23.75 -23.50
N ARG A 66 37.11 22.60 -24.20
CA ARG A 66 36.83 22.59 -25.65
C ARG A 66 35.47 23.16 -25.97
N THR A 67 34.45 22.79 -25.19
CA THR A 67 33.10 23.29 -25.35
C THR A 67 33.00 24.80 -25.11
N LEU A 68 33.62 25.31 -24.05
CA LEU A 68 33.71 26.76 -23.78
C LEU A 68 34.46 27.51 -24.88
N SER A 69 35.56 26.92 -25.43
CA SER A 69 36.28 27.50 -26.54
C SER A 69 35.47 27.52 -27.85
N SER A 70 34.63 26.50 -28.09
CA SER A 70 33.72 26.45 -29.24
C SER A 70 32.63 27.52 -29.12
N LEU A 71 32.01 27.66 -27.95
CA LEU A 71 31.04 28.71 -27.66
C LEU A 71 31.61 30.11 -27.82
N GLY A 72 32.85 30.36 -27.37
CA GLY A 72 33.54 31.63 -27.52
C GLY A 72 33.85 32.00 -28.97
N LYS A 73 34.01 31.02 -29.85
CA LYS A 73 34.27 31.26 -31.30
C LYS A 73 32.98 31.52 -32.11
N ALA A 74 31.82 31.09 -31.63
CA ALA A 74 30.53 31.20 -32.29
C ALA A 74 29.93 32.65 -32.25
N ARG A 75 30.75 33.68 -32.46
CA ARG A 75 30.41 35.11 -32.56
C ARG A 75 29.77 35.78 -31.32
N ALA A 76 30.00 35.29 -30.15
CA ALA A 76 29.38 35.87 -28.95
C ALA A 76 30.47 36.34 -27.95
N GLU A 77 31.20 37.37 -28.31
CA GLU A 77 32.10 38.02 -27.34
C GLU A 77 31.31 38.64 -26.18
N GLY A 78 31.61 38.18 -24.95
CA GLY A 78 31.14 38.80 -23.71
C GLY A 78 29.85 38.23 -23.10
N TRP A 79 29.20 37.25 -23.70
CA TRP A 79 27.96 36.69 -23.14
C TRP A 79 28.17 35.55 -22.15
N LEU A 80 29.35 34.91 -22.18
CA LEU A 80 29.76 33.84 -21.26
C LEU A 80 30.98 34.30 -20.47
N ARG A 81 30.89 34.38 -19.17
CA ARG A 81 31.99 34.69 -18.26
C ARG A 81 32.60 33.40 -17.76
N ALA A 82 33.84 33.14 -18.09
CA ALA A 82 34.54 31.93 -17.70
C ALA A 82 35.93 32.27 -17.18
N ASP A 83 36.18 32.10 -15.90
CA ASP A 83 37.48 32.25 -15.27
C ASP A 83 38.16 30.87 -15.05
N ARG A 84 39.18 30.79 -14.16
CA ARG A 84 39.92 29.55 -13.90
C ARG A 84 39.08 28.53 -13.09
N GLU A 85 38.11 28.96 -12.30
CA GLU A 85 37.37 28.16 -11.33
C GLU A 85 35.92 28.05 -11.66
N SER A 86 35.28 29.06 -12.25
CA SER A 86 33.86 29.16 -12.47
C SER A 86 33.45 29.55 -13.90
N VAL A 87 32.18 29.33 -14.20
CA VAL A 87 31.51 29.72 -15.45
C VAL A 87 30.13 30.25 -15.13
N ASP A 88 29.75 31.39 -15.68
CA ASP A 88 28.43 31.98 -15.62
C ASP A 88 28.01 32.69 -16.91
N LEU A 89 26.76 33.10 -16.99
CA LEU A 89 26.22 33.90 -18.09
C LEU A 89 26.14 35.37 -17.70
N ASP A 90 26.29 36.28 -18.68
CA ASP A 90 26.11 37.69 -18.45
C ASP A 90 24.63 38.05 -18.23
N ASP A 91 24.35 38.87 -17.23
CA ASP A 91 23.01 39.29 -16.84
C ASP A 91 22.26 40.10 -17.94
N THR A 92 22.96 40.54 -18.99
CA THR A 92 22.33 41.26 -20.12
C THR A 92 21.69 40.37 -21.16
N ILE A 93 21.80 39.06 -21.01
CA ILE A 93 21.21 38.06 -21.92
C ILE A 93 19.70 37.93 -21.66
N TRP A 94 18.94 37.96 -22.74
CA TRP A 94 17.51 37.68 -22.63
C TRP A 94 17.28 36.17 -22.71
N VAL A 95 16.58 35.61 -21.70
CA VAL A 95 16.18 34.21 -21.62
C VAL A 95 14.67 34.12 -21.49
N ASP A 96 14.03 33.32 -22.34
CA ASP A 96 12.56 33.19 -22.36
C ASP A 96 12.01 32.61 -21.05
N VAL A 97 12.68 31.64 -20.43
CA VAL A 97 12.32 31.09 -19.09
C VAL A 97 12.39 32.20 -18.02
N ALA A 98 13.43 33.01 -18.02
CA ALA A 98 13.57 34.10 -17.08
C ALA A 98 12.45 35.15 -17.25
N ARG A 99 12.15 35.53 -18.51
CA ARG A 99 11.05 36.44 -18.82
C ARG A 99 9.69 35.89 -18.44
N PHE A 100 9.47 34.55 -18.62
CA PHE A 100 8.27 33.87 -18.18
C PHE A 100 8.05 34.01 -16.66
N HIS A 101 9.10 33.73 -15.86
CA HIS A 101 9.05 33.91 -14.40
C HIS A 101 8.83 35.37 -13.99
N ASP A 102 9.50 36.33 -14.63
CA ASP A 102 9.33 37.77 -14.35
C ASP A 102 7.87 38.23 -14.59
N LEU A 103 7.22 37.72 -15.66
CA LEU A 103 5.83 38.04 -15.96
C LEU A 103 4.86 37.42 -14.92
N LEU A 104 5.14 36.21 -14.46
CA LEU A 104 4.35 35.57 -13.38
C LEU A 104 4.56 36.28 -12.04
N ALA A 105 5.80 36.66 -11.73
CA ALA A 105 6.12 37.41 -10.52
C ALA A 105 5.45 38.81 -10.49
N ALA A 106 5.36 39.50 -11.62
CA ALA A 106 4.65 40.79 -11.70
C ALA A 106 3.17 40.65 -11.28
N CYS A 107 2.53 39.52 -11.54
CA CYS A 107 1.15 39.30 -11.08
C CYS A 107 1.05 39.15 -9.55
N LYS A 108 2.12 38.67 -8.85
CA LYS A 108 2.14 38.55 -7.40
C LYS A 108 2.19 39.91 -6.69
N GLU A 109 2.71 40.93 -7.35
CA GLU A 109 2.81 42.31 -6.83
C GLU A 109 1.46 43.04 -6.79
N HIS A 110 0.40 42.45 -7.39
CA HIS A 110 -0.93 43.07 -7.43
C HIS A 110 -1.71 42.95 -6.12
N GLY A 111 -1.21 42.25 -5.10
CA GLY A 111 -1.74 42.24 -3.75
C GLY A 111 -3.04 41.45 -3.56
N HIS A 112 -3.34 40.50 -4.45
CA HIS A 112 -4.43 39.54 -4.34
C HIS A 112 -3.88 38.10 -4.27
N PRO A 113 -4.62 37.12 -3.76
CA PRO A 113 -4.23 35.70 -3.74
C PRO A 113 -3.89 35.17 -5.14
N GLU A 114 -2.98 34.22 -5.24
CA GLU A 114 -2.61 33.62 -6.53
C GLU A 114 -3.74 32.87 -7.23
N SER A 115 -4.75 32.42 -6.46
CA SER A 115 -5.97 31.80 -6.99
C SER A 115 -6.92 32.78 -7.66
N GLU A 116 -6.72 34.08 -7.45
CA GLU A 116 -7.55 35.16 -8.01
C GLU A 116 -6.83 35.87 -9.15
N VAL A 117 -7.58 36.65 -9.92
CA VAL A 117 -7.07 37.42 -11.03
C VAL A 117 -7.72 38.79 -11.09
N CYS A 118 -6.90 39.84 -11.20
CA CYS A 118 -7.40 41.20 -11.46
C CYS A 118 -7.19 41.57 -12.95
N PRO A 119 -7.78 42.66 -13.43
CA PRO A 119 -7.62 43.13 -14.82
C PRO A 119 -6.16 43.31 -15.23
N ASP A 120 -5.29 43.77 -14.31
CA ASP A 120 -3.89 44.05 -14.58
C ASP A 120 -3.05 42.79 -14.76
N CYS A 121 -3.51 41.63 -14.24
CA CYS A 121 -2.87 40.34 -14.45
C CYS A 121 -3.00 39.81 -15.89
N LEU A 122 -4.05 40.19 -16.62
CA LEU A 122 -4.39 39.57 -17.91
C LEU A 122 -3.33 39.77 -18.98
N LEU A 123 -2.69 40.93 -19.02
CA LEU A 123 -1.64 41.21 -19.99
C LEU A 123 -0.35 40.42 -19.70
N PRO A 124 0.23 40.49 -18.49
CA PRO A 124 1.41 39.68 -18.14
C PRO A 124 1.17 38.17 -18.33
N LEU A 125 0.02 37.64 -17.90
CA LEU A 125 -0.31 36.23 -18.08
C LEU A 125 -0.44 35.85 -19.56
N THR A 126 -1.03 36.70 -20.39
CA THR A 126 -1.14 36.47 -21.84
C THR A 126 0.24 36.44 -22.51
N GLU A 127 1.13 37.37 -22.14
CA GLU A 127 2.51 37.37 -22.62
C GLU A 127 3.29 36.11 -22.15
N ALA A 128 3.15 35.73 -20.89
CA ALA A 128 3.80 34.54 -20.33
C ALA A 128 3.36 33.27 -21.09
N VAL A 129 2.06 33.07 -21.27
CA VAL A 129 1.52 31.91 -22.01
C VAL A 129 1.97 31.92 -23.47
N ALA A 130 2.15 33.12 -24.10
CA ALA A 130 2.63 33.24 -25.47
C ALA A 130 4.12 32.87 -25.64
N LEU A 131 4.94 33.07 -24.59
CA LEU A 131 6.36 32.65 -24.59
C LEU A 131 6.48 31.13 -24.60
N TYR A 132 5.56 30.40 -23.98
CA TYR A 132 5.61 28.94 -23.87
C TYR A 132 5.09 28.28 -25.16
N ARG A 133 5.99 28.00 -26.10
CA ARG A 133 5.65 27.46 -27.44
C ARG A 133 5.50 25.93 -27.42
N ASN A 134 6.35 25.24 -26.63
CA ASN A 134 6.35 23.81 -26.39
C ASN A 134 7.08 23.54 -25.09
N ASP A 135 7.17 22.29 -24.67
CA ASP A 135 7.86 21.90 -23.44
C ASP A 135 9.31 22.38 -23.43
N PHE A 136 9.81 22.61 -22.19
CA PHE A 136 11.18 23.06 -21.99
C PHE A 136 12.19 22.14 -22.66
N MET A 137 13.03 22.69 -23.53
CA MET A 137 14.00 21.98 -24.34
C MET A 137 13.39 20.79 -25.10
N ALA A 138 12.23 20.97 -25.73
CA ALA A 138 11.50 19.92 -26.43
C ALA A 138 12.40 19.18 -27.45
N SER A 139 12.32 17.83 -27.44
CA SER A 139 13.11 16.94 -28.28
C SER A 139 14.63 16.98 -28.04
N PHE A 140 15.07 17.55 -26.91
CA PHE A 140 16.46 17.58 -26.51
C PHE A 140 16.70 16.59 -25.37
N GLY A 141 17.88 16.00 -25.28
CA GLY A 141 18.35 15.13 -24.21
C GLY A 141 19.81 14.73 -24.40
N LEU A 142 20.49 14.33 -23.34
CA LEU A 142 21.86 13.84 -23.36
C LEU A 142 21.88 12.36 -22.96
N ARG A 143 22.04 11.47 -23.93
CA ARG A 143 22.05 10.00 -23.70
C ARG A 143 23.14 9.52 -22.73
N ASP A 144 24.16 10.31 -22.50
CA ASP A 144 25.36 10.01 -21.71
C ASP A 144 25.48 10.91 -20.45
N SER A 145 24.38 11.54 -20.01
CA SER A 145 24.31 12.32 -18.77
C SER A 145 22.92 12.25 -18.16
N VAL A 146 22.69 11.24 -17.35
CA VAL A 146 21.42 11.02 -16.63
C VAL A 146 21.11 12.21 -15.72
N ALA A 147 22.12 12.76 -15.04
CA ALA A 147 21.95 13.91 -14.13
C ALA A 147 21.45 15.16 -14.84
N PHE A 148 21.89 15.40 -16.10
CA PHE A 148 21.40 16.52 -16.89
C PHE A 148 19.97 16.27 -17.41
N ASP A 149 19.67 15.06 -17.87
CA ASP A 149 18.34 14.71 -18.35
C ASP A 149 17.32 14.77 -17.19
N ASP A 150 17.69 14.36 -15.98
CA ASP A 150 16.89 14.51 -14.77
C ASP A 150 16.64 15.98 -14.44
N TRP A 151 17.68 16.82 -14.44
CA TRP A 151 17.55 18.26 -14.23
C TRP A 151 16.60 18.89 -15.27
N GLN A 152 16.79 18.57 -16.56
CA GLN A 152 15.93 19.05 -17.65
C GLN A 152 14.47 18.63 -17.42
N PHE A 153 14.25 17.40 -17.03
CA PHE A 153 12.90 16.88 -16.73
C PHE A 153 12.25 17.68 -15.60
N PHE A 154 12.95 17.89 -14.49
CA PHE A 154 12.40 18.64 -13.36
C PHE A 154 12.09 20.09 -13.72
N GLN A 155 12.95 20.74 -14.50
CA GLN A 155 12.69 22.08 -14.99
C GLN A 155 11.48 22.12 -15.93
N SER A 156 11.33 21.16 -16.82
CA SER A 156 10.19 21.04 -17.71
C SER A 156 8.88 20.93 -16.94
N GLU A 157 8.85 20.08 -15.90
CA GLU A 157 7.66 19.85 -15.07
C GLU A 157 7.31 21.07 -14.19
N SER A 158 8.31 21.78 -13.66
CA SER A 158 8.06 23.04 -12.94
C SER A 158 7.39 24.07 -13.85
N LEU A 159 7.99 24.31 -15.01
CA LEU A 159 7.48 25.25 -15.99
C LEU A 159 6.09 24.88 -16.54
N ARG A 160 5.80 23.57 -16.72
CA ARG A 160 4.46 23.10 -17.11
C ARG A 160 3.41 23.42 -16.05
N ARG A 161 3.75 23.24 -14.76
CA ARG A 161 2.85 23.56 -13.64
C ARG A 161 2.57 25.06 -13.56
N GLU A 162 3.59 25.88 -13.69
CA GLU A 162 3.45 27.34 -13.75
C GLU A 162 2.60 27.79 -14.94
N LEU A 163 2.80 27.16 -16.11
CA LEU A 163 1.95 27.41 -17.28
C LEU A 163 0.49 26.98 -17.05
N ALA A 164 0.25 25.85 -16.39
CA ALA A 164 -1.10 25.40 -16.05
C ALA A 164 -1.80 26.43 -15.14
N GLY A 165 -1.13 26.91 -14.09
CA GLY A 165 -1.67 27.96 -13.22
C GLY A 165 -1.88 29.30 -13.94
N ALA A 166 -1.02 29.68 -14.89
CA ALA A 166 -1.21 30.87 -15.72
C ALA A 166 -2.42 30.74 -16.66
N LEU A 167 -2.61 29.55 -17.27
CA LEU A 167 -3.75 29.24 -18.11
C LEU A 167 -5.07 29.24 -17.31
N GLU A 168 -5.08 28.62 -16.13
CA GLU A 168 -6.26 28.62 -15.25
C GLU A 168 -6.70 30.06 -14.92
N ARG A 169 -5.75 30.89 -14.48
CA ARG A 169 -6.02 32.31 -14.18
C ARG A 169 -6.52 33.07 -15.39
N LEU A 170 -5.93 32.87 -16.57
CA LEU A 170 -6.42 33.47 -17.82
C LEU A 170 -7.83 33.03 -18.17
N VAL A 171 -8.14 31.73 -18.00
CA VAL A 171 -9.48 31.20 -18.25
C VAL A 171 -10.51 31.86 -17.34
N ARG A 172 -10.22 31.97 -16.04
CA ARG A 172 -11.09 32.64 -15.07
C ARG A 172 -11.27 34.12 -15.37
N GLY A 173 -10.17 34.84 -15.63
CA GLY A 173 -10.19 36.25 -15.90
C GLY A 173 -10.88 36.63 -17.21
N ARG A 174 -10.61 35.93 -18.31
CA ARG A 174 -11.29 36.13 -19.59
C ARG A 174 -12.78 35.74 -19.51
N GLY A 175 -13.08 34.66 -18.77
CA GLY A 175 -14.46 34.24 -18.48
C GLY A 175 -15.23 35.30 -17.70
N ALA A 176 -14.62 35.95 -16.70
CA ALA A 176 -15.24 37.04 -15.94
C ALA A 176 -15.55 38.28 -16.80
N LEU A 177 -14.70 38.57 -17.79
CA LEU A 177 -14.93 39.63 -18.77
C LEU A 177 -15.96 39.25 -19.87
N GLY A 178 -16.39 37.99 -19.92
CA GLY A 178 -17.30 37.51 -20.99
C GLY A 178 -16.58 37.24 -22.32
N GLU A 179 -15.26 37.17 -22.33
CA GLU A 179 -14.44 36.90 -23.52
C GLU A 179 -14.37 35.37 -23.76
N TRP A 180 -15.56 34.76 -24.02
CA TRP A 180 -15.75 33.30 -24.01
C TRP A 180 -14.84 32.56 -24.97
N GLU A 181 -14.62 33.05 -26.19
CA GLU A 181 -13.77 32.36 -27.19
C GLU A 181 -12.31 32.24 -26.71
N ALA A 182 -11.79 33.37 -26.15
CA ALA A 182 -10.43 33.38 -25.61
C ALA A 182 -10.29 32.45 -24.38
N ALA A 183 -11.26 32.50 -23.46
CA ALA A 183 -11.29 31.62 -22.29
C ALA A 183 -11.34 30.14 -22.69
N ILE A 184 -12.22 29.77 -23.64
CA ILE A 184 -12.33 28.39 -24.15
C ILE A 184 -11.04 27.95 -24.84
N ALA A 185 -10.38 28.84 -25.60
CA ALA A 185 -9.11 28.52 -26.25
C ALA A 185 -8.01 28.20 -25.21
N HIS A 186 -7.90 29.00 -24.13
CA HIS A 186 -6.96 28.75 -23.04
C HIS A 186 -7.33 27.51 -22.23
N ALA A 187 -8.61 27.25 -21.94
CA ALA A 187 -9.07 26.05 -21.24
C ALA A 187 -8.78 24.77 -22.04
N ARG A 188 -8.98 24.79 -23.36
CA ARG A 188 -8.60 23.66 -24.23
C ARG A 188 -7.08 23.42 -24.25
N ARG A 189 -6.28 24.49 -24.25
CA ARG A 189 -4.84 24.38 -24.16
C ARG A 189 -4.37 23.81 -22.82
N TRP A 190 -5.03 24.23 -21.75
CA TRP A 190 -4.80 23.67 -20.40
C TRP A 190 -5.12 22.18 -20.36
N LEU A 191 -6.30 21.78 -20.85
CA LEU A 191 -6.70 20.38 -20.93
C LEU A 191 -5.81 19.53 -21.83
N ALA A 192 -5.25 20.09 -22.91
CA ALA A 192 -4.31 19.39 -23.78
C ALA A 192 -2.96 19.09 -23.12
N MET A 193 -2.61 19.75 -22.01
CA MET A 193 -1.40 19.45 -21.22
C MET A 193 -1.59 18.23 -20.32
N ASP A 194 -2.81 18.02 -19.84
CA ASP A 194 -3.20 16.88 -19.03
C ASP A 194 -4.69 16.59 -19.24
N ILE A 195 -4.96 15.55 -20.03
CA ILE A 195 -6.35 15.14 -20.37
C ILE A 195 -7.12 14.53 -19.19
N LEU A 196 -6.41 14.17 -18.11
CA LEU A 196 -7.00 13.63 -16.90
C LEU A 196 -7.31 14.71 -15.85
N HIS A 197 -6.96 15.97 -16.14
CA HIS A 197 -7.16 17.07 -15.21
C HIS A 197 -8.62 17.50 -15.14
N GLU A 198 -9.39 16.89 -14.24
CA GLU A 198 -10.83 17.07 -14.10
C GLU A 198 -11.27 18.54 -13.87
N PRO A 199 -10.54 19.38 -13.07
CA PRO A 199 -10.85 20.80 -12.95
C PRO A 199 -10.85 21.56 -14.27
N ALA A 200 -9.99 21.23 -15.23
CA ALA A 200 -9.98 21.82 -16.56
C ALA A 200 -11.21 21.40 -17.38
N HIS A 201 -11.62 20.13 -17.30
CA HIS A 201 -12.89 19.66 -17.89
C HIS A 201 -14.09 20.40 -17.31
N LYS A 202 -14.18 20.52 -15.98
CA LYS A 202 -15.25 21.21 -15.26
C LYS A 202 -15.36 22.67 -15.68
N LEU A 203 -14.24 23.40 -15.72
CA LEU A 203 -14.23 24.81 -16.09
C LEU A 203 -14.58 24.99 -17.57
N LEU A 204 -14.10 24.11 -18.47
CA LEU A 204 -14.47 24.13 -19.89
C LEU A 204 -15.96 23.84 -20.10
N MET A 205 -16.56 22.93 -19.33
CA MET A 205 -18.01 22.69 -19.34
C MET A 205 -18.79 23.96 -18.94
N ALA A 206 -18.37 24.63 -17.86
CA ALA A 206 -18.97 25.85 -17.38
C ALA A 206 -18.87 26.98 -18.43
N LEU A 207 -17.72 27.17 -19.06
CA LEU A 207 -17.50 28.16 -20.13
C LEU A 207 -18.44 27.91 -21.33
N TYR A 208 -18.57 26.67 -21.77
CA TYR A 208 -19.51 26.32 -22.83
C TYR A 208 -20.98 26.62 -22.43
N ALA A 209 -21.34 26.33 -21.19
CA ALA A 209 -22.70 26.61 -20.70
C ALA A 209 -22.98 28.12 -20.60
N TRP A 210 -22.04 28.93 -20.07
CA TRP A 210 -22.17 30.39 -19.99
C TRP A 210 -22.14 31.10 -21.35
N SER A 211 -21.51 30.44 -22.35
CA SER A 211 -21.50 30.94 -23.74
C SER A 211 -22.65 30.41 -24.60
N ASP A 212 -23.71 29.84 -24.00
CA ASP A 212 -24.87 29.25 -24.65
C ASP A 212 -24.57 28.05 -25.55
N GLN A 213 -23.43 27.38 -25.34
CA GLN A 213 -23.02 26.20 -26.07
C GLN A 213 -23.34 24.91 -25.29
N ARG A 214 -24.57 24.77 -24.80
CA ARG A 214 -25.02 23.66 -23.95
C ARG A 214 -24.64 22.27 -24.49
N ALA A 215 -24.81 22.04 -25.81
CA ALA A 215 -24.47 20.77 -26.44
C ALA A 215 -22.98 20.45 -26.32
N SER A 216 -22.11 21.46 -26.39
CA SER A 216 -20.64 21.30 -26.21
C SER A 216 -20.28 21.00 -24.76
N ALA A 217 -20.95 21.65 -23.79
CA ALA A 217 -20.79 21.39 -22.37
C ALA A 217 -21.11 19.91 -22.01
N LEU A 218 -22.27 19.41 -22.51
CA LEU A 218 -22.67 18.03 -22.28
C LEU A 218 -21.78 17.01 -23.00
N ARG A 219 -21.20 17.34 -24.16
CA ARG A 219 -20.18 16.50 -24.80
C ARG A 219 -18.89 16.47 -23.99
N GLN A 220 -18.48 17.60 -23.42
CA GLN A 220 -17.26 17.69 -22.61
C GLN A 220 -17.35 16.83 -21.36
N TYR A 221 -18.52 16.76 -20.71
CA TYR A 221 -18.74 15.83 -19.60
C TYR A 221 -18.58 14.36 -20.03
N ARG A 222 -19.20 13.98 -21.17
CA ARG A 222 -19.06 12.60 -21.67
C ARG A 222 -17.62 12.25 -22.03
N GLU A 223 -16.86 13.20 -22.53
CA GLU A 223 -15.43 13.03 -22.77
C GLU A 223 -14.66 12.90 -21.47
N CYS A 224 -14.97 13.69 -20.44
CA CYS A 224 -14.39 13.56 -19.10
C CYS A 224 -14.64 12.15 -18.52
N VAL A 225 -15.90 11.70 -18.54
CA VAL A 225 -16.27 10.33 -18.09
C VAL A 225 -15.48 9.28 -18.86
N ARG A 226 -15.42 9.37 -20.20
CA ARG A 226 -14.72 8.40 -21.05
C ARG A 226 -13.24 8.32 -20.73
N VAL A 227 -12.58 9.46 -20.57
CA VAL A 227 -11.13 9.52 -20.34
C VAL A 227 -10.81 9.02 -18.93
N LEU A 228 -11.57 9.42 -17.91
CA LEU A 228 -11.38 8.97 -16.53
C LEU A 228 -11.64 7.46 -16.37
N ASP A 229 -12.68 6.95 -17.03
CA ASP A 229 -13.01 5.52 -17.02
C ASP A 229 -11.94 4.69 -17.75
N GLN A 230 -11.49 5.10 -18.95
CA GLN A 230 -10.51 4.37 -19.74
C GLN A 230 -9.10 4.38 -19.15
N GLU A 231 -8.67 5.51 -18.57
CA GLU A 231 -7.27 5.69 -18.10
C GLU A 231 -7.10 5.40 -16.60
N LEU A 232 -8.18 5.56 -15.80
CA LEU A 232 -8.12 5.45 -14.35
C LEU A 232 -9.16 4.49 -13.76
N GLY A 233 -10.17 4.09 -14.54
CA GLY A 233 -11.27 3.24 -14.05
C GLY A 233 -12.16 3.92 -12.99
N VAL A 234 -12.23 5.26 -12.98
CA VAL A 234 -12.98 6.03 -11.97
C VAL A 234 -14.06 6.89 -12.60
N ALA A 235 -15.14 7.12 -11.85
CA ALA A 235 -16.16 8.10 -12.23
C ALA A 235 -15.68 9.53 -11.93
N PRO A 236 -16.19 10.56 -12.64
CA PRO A 236 -15.92 11.96 -12.31
C PRO A 236 -16.33 12.30 -10.89
N LEU A 237 -15.69 13.30 -10.31
CA LEU A 237 -16.01 13.86 -9.00
C LEU A 237 -17.47 14.32 -8.94
N GLU A 238 -18.04 14.28 -7.73
CA GLU A 238 -19.42 14.67 -7.51
C GLU A 238 -19.71 16.09 -8.00
N GLU A 239 -18.79 17.03 -7.80
CA GLU A 239 -18.91 18.42 -8.26
C GLU A 239 -19.03 18.55 -9.78
N THR A 240 -18.31 17.74 -10.54
CA THR A 240 -18.38 17.73 -12.01
C THR A 240 -19.71 17.13 -12.49
N THR A 241 -20.19 16.11 -11.76
CA THR A 241 -21.50 15.49 -12.01
C THR A 241 -22.65 16.42 -11.64
N LEU A 242 -22.53 17.18 -10.55
CA LEU A 242 -23.51 18.22 -10.16
C LEU A 242 -23.59 19.34 -11.20
N LEU A 243 -22.43 19.81 -11.69
CA LEU A 243 -22.41 20.80 -12.79
C LEU A 243 -23.07 20.26 -14.05
N TYR A 244 -22.84 18.99 -14.41
CA TYR A 244 -23.51 18.35 -15.53
C TYR A 244 -25.05 18.38 -15.39
N ARG A 245 -25.56 18.04 -14.19
CA ARG A 245 -27.01 18.09 -13.88
C ARG A 245 -27.55 19.52 -13.96
N ALA A 246 -26.84 20.47 -13.35
CA ALA A 246 -27.19 21.89 -13.42
C ALA A 246 -27.26 22.40 -14.87
N ILE A 247 -26.35 22.00 -15.73
CA ILE A 247 -26.38 22.29 -17.17
C ILE A 247 -27.60 21.62 -17.84
N GLN A 248 -27.96 20.38 -17.44
CA GLN A 248 -29.17 19.70 -17.96
C GLN A 248 -30.47 20.36 -17.50
N GLU A 249 -30.52 20.90 -16.31
CA GLU A 249 -31.70 21.55 -15.71
C GLU A 249 -31.78 23.04 -16.06
N ASN A 250 -30.73 23.58 -16.70
CA ASN A 250 -30.58 25.01 -17.03
C ASN A 250 -30.47 25.91 -15.78
N ASP A 251 -29.95 25.36 -14.67
CA ASP A 251 -29.65 26.06 -13.43
C ASP A 251 -28.14 26.22 -13.31
N LEU A 252 -27.58 27.21 -14.01
CA LEU A 252 -26.14 27.40 -14.14
C LEU A 252 -25.56 28.11 -12.90
N PRO A 253 -24.36 27.69 -12.45
CA PRO A 253 -23.64 28.36 -11.36
C PRO A 253 -23.32 29.83 -11.75
N PRO A 254 -23.11 30.72 -10.75
CA PRO A 254 -22.76 32.12 -11.01
C PRO A 254 -21.45 32.21 -11.81
N ARG A 255 -21.34 33.27 -12.62
CA ARG A 255 -20.13 33.55 -13.41
C ARG A 255 -18.97 33.96 -12.49
N PRO A 256 -17.72 33.62 -12.83
CA PRO A 256 -16.56 34.11 -12.08
C PRO A 256 -16.47 35.62 -12.10
N ALA A 257 -15.98 36.23 -11.02
CA ALA A 257 -15.75 37.67 -10.92
C ALA A 257 -14.27 38.00 -10.93
N LEU A 258 -13.88 39.20 -11.33
CA LEU A 258 -12.51 39.72 -11.18
C LEU A 258 -12.32 40.32 -9.80
N PHE A 259 -11.12 40.23 -9.26
CA PHE A 259 -10.72 40.89 -8.03
C PHE A 259 -10.71 42.43 -8.26
N GLU A 260 -11.45 43.18 -7.48
CA GLU A 260 -11.49 44.66 -7.56
C GLU A 260 -10.47 45.25 -6.58
N HIS A 261 -9.48 45.98 -7.10
CA HIS A 261 -8.51 46.70 -6.27
C HIS A 261 -9.19 47.84 -5.47
N LEU A 262 -9.19 47.74 -4.14
CA LEU A 262 -9.32 48.89 -3.27
C LEU A 262 -7.93 49.55 -3.12
N PRO A 263 -7.78 50.90 -3.30
CA PRO A 263 -6.45 51.49 -3.22
C PRO A 263 -5.90 51.48 -1.82
N HIS A 264 -4.87 50.65 -1.60
CA HIS A 264 -4.16 50.59 -0.33
C HIS A 264 -3.08 51.66 -0.21
N ALA A 265 -3.18 52.44 0.87
CA ALA A 265 -2.10 53.34 1.36
C ALA A 265 -0.87 52.52 1.77
N ARG A 266 0.28 52.91 1.22
CA ARG A 266 1.60 52.38 1.59
C ARG A 266 1.80 52.40 3.09
N ARG A 267 2.06 51.27 3.73
CA ARG A 267 2.72 51.14 5.02
C ARG A 267 4.16 50.68 4.79
N GLU A 268 5.05 51.51 5.23
CA GLU A 268 6.49 51.23 5.30
C GLU A 268 6.76 50.20 6.38
N ALA A 269 7.45 49.13 6.03
CA ALA A 269 7.90 48.12 6.97
C ALA A 269 9.28 48.49 7.51
N GLU A 270 9.36 48.81 8.80
CA GLU A 270 10.64 48.87 9.54
C GLU A 270 11.08 47.43 9.93
N ALA A 271 12.33 47.17 9.59
CA ALA A 271 13.00 45.95 9.97
C ALA A 271 13.42 45.96 11.43
N SER A 272 13.06 44.93 12.19
CA SER A 272 13.58 44.70 13.55
C SER A 272 14.36 43.38 13.57
N THR A 273 15.69 43.55 13.74
CA THR A 273 16.61 42.44 14.02
C THR A 273 16.66 42.20 15.54
N GLY A 274 16.42 40.98 15.98
CA GLY A 274 16.65 40.50 17.35
C GLY A 274 17.35 39.13 17.34
N PRO A 275 18.12 38.78 18.38
CA PRO A 275 19.28 37.91 18.30
C PRO A 275 19.00 36.40 18.46
N LEU A 276 19.90 35.63 17.89
CA LEU A 276 20.06 34.17 17.98
C LEU A 276 20.01 33.63 19.43
N VAL A 277 19.21 32.61 19.67
CA VAL A 277 19.22 31.82 20.93
C VAL A 277 19.59 30.37 20.61
N GLU A 278 20.51 29.89 21.45
CA GLU A 278 21.20 28.61 21.36
C GLU A 278 20.28 27.38 21.42
N THR A 279 20.70 26.35 20.69
CA THR A 279 20.11 25.02 20.61
C THR A 279 20.19 24.27 21.94
N SER A 280 19.04 23.79 22.41
CA SER A 280 18.93 22.75 23.45
C SER A 280 18.31 21.49 22.85
N ARG A 281 18.87 20.36 23.23
CA ARG A 281 18.55 19.01 22.82
C ARG A 281 17.07 18.68 23.01
N ASN A 282 16.40 18.24 21.94
CA ASN A 282 15.00 17.87 21.93
C ASN A 282 14.77 16.47 22.51
N VAL A 283 13.98 16.45 23.58
CA VAL A 283 13.16 15.33 24.03
C VAL A 283 11.85 15.42 23.23
N PRO A 284 11.23 14.33 22.72
CA PRO A 284 9.97 14.41 21.99
C PRO A 284 8.89 15.04 22.84
N ARG A 285 8.43 16.23 22.45
CA ARG A 285 7.36 16.97 23.11
C ARG A 285 6.02 16.43 22.63
N ALA A 286 5.12 16.09 23.55
CA ALA A 286 3.72 15.85 23.22
C ALA A 286 3.14 17.03 22.44
N PRO A 287 2.21 16.83 21.50
CA PRO A 287 1.60 17.93 20.74
C PRO A 287 1.00 18.97 21.72
N ASP A 288 1.28 20.23 21.46
CA ASP A 288 0.99 21.35 22.37
C ASP A 288 -0.50 21.63 22.62
N ASN A 289 -1.42 20.95 21.93
CA ASN A 289 -2.87 21.13 22.13
C ASN A 289 -3.45 20.14 23.14
N PRO A 290 -4.11 20.61 24.22
CA PRO A 290 -4.72 19.76 25.21
C PRO A 290 -5.87 18.91 24.61
N LEU A 291 -6.13 17.75 25.22
CA LEU A 291 -7.28 16.92 24.88
C LEU A 291 -8.53 17.55 25.50
N VAL A 292 -9.31 18.25 24.68
CA VAL A 292 -10.50 18.98 25.13
C VAL A 292 -11.78 18.24 24.69
N GLY A 293 -12.81 18.23 25.56
CA GLY A 293 -14.12 17.66 25.27
C GLY A 293 -14.14 16.14 25.09
N ARG A 294 -13.18 15.44 25.73
CA ARG A 294 -13.05 13.97 25.68
C ARG A 294 -12.92 13.33 27.08
N ASP A 295 -13.35 14.01 28.12
CA ASP A 295 -13.18 13.56 29.49
C ASP A 295 -13.86 12.21 29.76
N SER A 296 -15.09 12.03 29.24
CA SER A 296 -15.84 10.79 29.41
C SER A 296 -15.19 9.60 28.72
N GLU A 297 -14.71 9.80 27.48
CA GLU A 297 -14.02 8.79 26.70
C GLU A 297 -12.65 8.47 27.29
N TRP A 298 -11.95 9.50 27.78
CA TRP A 298 -10.67 9.37 28.47
C TRP A 298 -10.79 8.55 29.75
N GLU A 299 -11.78 8.88 30.61
CA GLU A 299 -12.04 8.14 31.85
C GLU A 299 -12.41 6.67 31.53
N ALA A 300 -13.23 6.43 30.50
CA ALA A 300 -13.60 5.09 30.09
C ALA A 300 -12.38 4.28 29.61
N LEU A 301 -11.48 4.89 28.81
CA LEU A 301 -10.22 4.26 28.37
C LEU A 301 -9.32 3.93 29.56
N LEU A 302 -9.04 4.89 30.43
CA LEU A 302 -8.23 4.67 31.63
C LEU A 302 -8.85 3.66 32.57
N GLY A 303 -10.18 3.71 32.73
CA GLY A 303 -10.93 2.77 33.55
C GLY A 303 -10.82 1.34 33.06
N SER A 304 -10.97 1.14 31.75
CA SER A 304 -10.81 -0.17 31.10
C SER A 304 -9.37 -0.69 31.21
N TYR A 305 -8.37 0.16 31.02
CA TYR A 305 -6.97 -0.22 31.19
C TYR A 305 -6.63 -0.63 32.63
N ARG A 306 -7.07 0.15 33.63
CA ARG A 306 -6.86 -0.13 35.06
C ARG A 306 -7.61 -1.38 35.53
N SER A 307 -8.67 -1.77 34.83
CA SER A 307 -9.46 -2.97 35.15
C SER A 307 -8.81 -4.28 34.69
N ILE A 308 -7.70 -4.21 33.92
CA ILE A 308 -6.99 -5.40 33.44
C ILE A 308 -6.42 -6.15 34.65
N GLY A 309 -6.93 -7.37 34.84
CA GLY A 309 -6.44 -8.30 35.87
C GLY A 309 -5.49 -9.35 35.25
N LYS A 310 -5.90 -10.63 35.32
CA LYS A 310 -5.13 -11.73 34.72
C LYS A 310 -5.41 -11.93 33.23
N GLY A 311 -6.56 -11.46 32.73
CA GLY A 311 -6.96 -11.59 31.34
C GLY A 311 -6.88 -10.26 30.59
N GLY A 312 -6.76 -10.31 29.25
CA GLY A 312 -6.65 -9.13 28.39
C GLY A 312 -8.00 -8.50 28.06
N HIS A 313 -7.96 -7.28 27.54
CA HIS A 313 -9.14 -6.50 27.17
C HIS A 313 -8.95 -5.83 25.79
N VAL A 314 -10.01 -5.83 24.98
CA VAL A 314 -10.05 -5.21 23.67
C VAL A 314 -10.87 -3.93 23.73
N VAL A 315 -10.32 -2.83 23.30
CA VAL A 315 -11.05 -1.57 23.18
C VAL A 315 -11.03 -1.08 21.76
N VAL A 316 -12.18 -0.68 21.29
CA VAL A 316 -12.35 -0.13 19.95
C VAL A 316 -12.78 1.32 20.07
N ILE A 317 -12.06 2.21 19.39
CA ILE A 317 -12.47 3.60 19.19
C ILE A 317 -12.97 3.73 17.75
N GLU A 318 -14.26 3.98 17.57
CA GLU A 318 -14.87 4.17 16.26
C GLU A 318 -15.44 5.58 16.09
N GLY A 319 -15.55 6.06 14.86
CA GLY A 319 -16.09 7.38 14.51
C GLY A 319 -15.62 7.83 13.14
N GLU A 320 -16.12 8.98 12.68
CA GLU A 320 -15.80 9.53 11.36
C GLU A 320 -14.33 9.92 11.16
N ALA A 321 -13.92 10.11 9.90
CA ALA A 321 -12.56 10.52 9.57
C ALA A 321 -12.24 11.92 10.16
N GLY A 322 -11.07 12.06 10.85
CA GLY A 322 -10.67 13.35 11.44
C GLY A 322 -11.29 13.69 12.79
N ILE A 323 -12.08 12.77 13.40
CA ILE A 323 -12.75 12.97 14.71
C ILE A 323 -11.79 12.91 15.92
N GLY A 324 -10.53 12.51 15.72
CA GLY A 324 -9.51 12.44 16.76
C GLY A 324 -9.30 11.05 17.38
N LYS A 325 -9.70 9.95 16.73
CA LYS A 325 -9.49 8.56 17.22
C LYS A 325 -8.03 8.27 17.54
N THR A 326 -7.17 8.49 16.56
CA THR A 326 -5.71 8.28 16.69
C THR A 326 -5.13 9.15 17.81
N ARG A 327 -5.51 10.42 17.91
CA ARG A 327 -5.04 11.35 18.95
C ARG A 327 -5.40 10.88 20.37
N LEU A 328 -6.64 10.43 20.57
CA LEU A 328 -7.10 9.89 21.85
C LEU A 328 -6.35 8.60 22.21
N ALA A 329 -6.11 7.72 21.24
CA ALA A 329 -5.35 6.48 21.42
C ALA A 329 -3.88 6.76 21.75
N GLU A 330 -3.22 7.68 21.02
CA GLU A 330 -1.83 8.09 21.27
C GLU A 330 -1.64 8.71 22.65
N GLU A 331 -2.60 9.50 23.14
CA GLU A 331 -2.58 10.07 24.50
C GLU A 331 -2.61 8.98 25.56
N LEU A 332 -3.50 7.96 25.39
CA LEU A 332 -3.51 6.80 26.28
C LEU A 332 -2.16 6.07 26.25
N VAL A 333 -1.62 5.81 25.06
CA VAL A 333 -0.33 5.13 24.93
C VAL A 333 0.80 5.93 25.59
N ALA A 334 0.82 7.25 25.42
CA ALA A 334 1.80 8.13 26.07
C ALA A 334 1.68 8.07 27.60
N ASN A 335 0.44 8.11 28.12
CA ASN A 335 0.17 8.04 29.54
C ASN A 335 0.64 6.70 30.17
N VAL A 336 0.32 5.58 29.53
CA VAL A 336 0.71 4.26 30.05
C VAL A 336 2.21 3.99 29.89
N ARG A 337 2.85 4.50 28.83
CA ARG A 337 4.32 4.47 28.68
C ARG A 337 5.02 5.26 29.78
N ALA A 338 4.51 6.45 30.12
CA ALA A 338 5.02 7.24 31.25
C ALA A 338 4.89 6.50 32.58
N ALA A 339 3.90 5.60 32.72
CA ALA A 339 3.74 4.71 33.87
C ALA A 339 4.62 3.43 33.78
N GLY A 340 5.41 3.25 32.74
CA GLY A 340 6.35 2.14 32.56
C GLY A 340 5.81 0.96 31.73
N ALA A 341 4.63 1.07 31.10
CA ALA A 341 4.11 0.04 30.21
C ALA A 341 4.85 0.03 28.85
N THR A 342 5.01 -1.16 28.28
CA THR A 342 5.48 -1.31 26.90
C THR A 342 4.29 -1.20 25.94
N ALA A 343 4.47 -0.50 24.82
CA ALA A 343 3.44 -0.40 23.79
C ALA A 343 4.00 -0.71 22.41
N VAL A 344 3.33 -1.59 21.69
CA VAL A 344 3.50 -1.85 20.26
C VAL A 344 2.43 -1.07 19.51
N ILE A 345 2.85 -0.22 18.59
CA ILE A 345 1.98 0.63 17.77
C ILE A 345 2.15 0.22 16.34
N ALA A 346 1.06 -0.04 15.65
CA ALA A 346 1.04 -0.33 14.23
C ALA A 346 -0.10 0.42 13.54
N ARG A 347 0.10 0.81 12.29
CA ARG A 347 -0.89 1.53 11.50
C ARG A 347 -1.21 0.78 10.22
N CYS A 348 -2.47 0.83 9.83
CA CYS A 348 -2.92 0.28 8.56
C CYS A 348 -3.13 1.41 7.56
N TYR A 349 -2.74 1.21 6.30
CA TYR A 349 -2.77 2.25 5.29
C TYR A 349 -3.61 1.87 4.08
N ALA A 350 -4.30 2.87 3.51
CA ALA A 350 -5.00 2.70 2.24
C ALA A 350 -4.02 2.27 1.14
N GLY A 351 -4.33 1.18 0.45
CA GLY A 351 -3.48 0.66 -0.62
C GLY A 351 -2.40 -0.34 -0.20
N GLU A 352 -2.32 -0.71 1.07
CA GLU A 352 -1.41 -1.74 1.59
C GLU A 352 -2.13 -3.03 2.02
N LYS A 353 -3.42 -3.17 1.68
CA LYS A 353 -4.22 -4.35 2.00
C LYS A 353 -3.65 -5.68 1.49
N ASN A 354 -2.79 -5.62 0.48
CA ASN A 354 -2.15 -6.81 -0.11
C ASN A 354 -0.81 -7.16 0.55
N LEU A 355 -0.31 -6.37 1.49
CA LEU A 355 0.93 -6.66 2.23
C LEU A 355 0.61 -7.56 3.43
N ALA A 356 0.88 -8.85 3.29
CA ALA A 356 0.57 -9.83 4.33
C ALA A 356 1.27 -9.50 5.66
N TYR A 357 0.49 -9.41 6.74
CA TYR A 357 0.92 -9.07 8.10
C TYR A 357 1.57 -7.69 8.27
N GLY A 358 1.38 -6.77 7.32
CA GLY A 358 2.00 -5.45 7.29
C GLY A 358 2.02 -4.72 8.65
N PRO A 359 0.87 -4.50 9.31
CA PRO A 359 0.81 -3.82 10.60
C PRO A 359 1.60 -4.51 11.72
N PHE A 360 1.64 -5.84 11.75
CA PHE A 360 2.41 -6.57 12.75
C PHE A 360 3.91 -6.50 12.50
N VAL A 361 4.33 -6.50 11.24
CA VAL A 361 5.73 -6.31 10.83
C VAL A 361 6.20 -4.93 11.27
N GLU A 362 5.46 -3.88 10.91
CA GLU A 362 5.77 -2.48 11.27
C GLU A 362 5.83 -2.30 12.80
N GLY A 363 4.78 -2.73 13.51
CA GLY A 363 4.67 -2.53 14.94
C GLY A 363 5.73 -3.29 15.75
N LEU A 364 6.06 -4.51 15.36
CA LEU A 364 7.12 -5.29 16.01
C LEU A 364 8.51 -4.74 15.68
N ALA A 365 8.76 -4.35 14.43
CA ALA A 365 10.02 -3.74 14.03
C ALA A 365 10.30 -2.45 14.82
N ALA A 366 9.27 -1.58 14.95
CA ALA A 366 9.38 -0.34 15.71
C ALA A 366 9.56 -0.56 17.23
N ALA A 367 9.03 -1.66 17.79
CA ALA A 367 9.11 -1.97 19.21
C ALA A 367 10.41 -2.69 19.62
N LEU A 368 11.12 -3.28 18.66
CA LEU A 368 12.34 -4.05 18.91
C LEU A 368 13.59 -3.18 18.70
N SER A 369 13.91 -2.32 19.67
CA SER A 369 15.22 -1.65 19.73
C SER A 369 16.34 -2.63 20.12
N ARG A 370 17.62 -2.23 19.95
CA ARG A 370 18.77 -3.07 20.38
C ARG A 370 18.75 -3.45 21.87
N GLU A 371 18.18 -2.59 22.74
CA GLU A 371 18.05 -2.86 24.16
C GLU A 371 16.88 -3.81 24.44
N ASP A 372 15.84 -3.79 23.62
CA ASP A 372 14.65 -4.64 23.78
C ASP A 372 14.84 -6.05 23.25
N THR A 373 15.81 -6.29 22.34
CA THR A 373 16.22 -7.64 21.92
C THR A 373 16.76 -8.48 23.09
N GLU A 374 17.30 -7.85 24.13
CA GLU A 374 17.64 -8.54 25.38
C GLU A 374 16.43 -9.21 26.05
N ARG A 375 15.23 -8.63 25.91
CA ARG A 375 13.98 -9.20 26.45
C ARG A 375 13.56 -10.49 25.76
N LEU A 376 13.96 -10.66 24.49
CA LEU A 376 13.69 -11.88 23.74
C LEU A 376 14.61 -13.03 24.13
N LYS A 377 15.70 -12.76 24.87
CA LYS A 377 16.56 -13.81 25.41
C LYS A 377 15.76 -14.69 26.38
N GLY A 378 15.78 -15.99 26.12
CA GLY A 378 15.01 -16.98 26.88
C GLY A 378 13.72 -17.45 26.20
N LEU A 379 13.36 -16.88 25.04
CA LEU A 379 12.37 -17.51 24.17
C LEU A 379 12.94 -18.79 23.54
N PRO A 380 12.10 -19.80 23.27
CA PRO A 380 12.51 -20.96 22.48
C PRO A 380 13.04 -20.50 21.11
N ALA A 381 14.10 -21.14 20.63
CA ALA A 381 14.68 -20.82 19.31
C ALA A 381 13.63 -20.89 18.18
N VAL A 382 12.69 -21.84 18.27
CA VAL A 382 11.55 -21.96 17.35
C VAL A 382 10.70 -20.68 17.30
N SER A 383 10.45 -20.02 18.43
CA SER A 383 9.67 -18.78 18.47
C SER A 383 10.36 -17.64 17.72
N VAL A 384 11.68 -17.51 17.92
CA VAL A 384 12.51 -16.52 17.25
C VAL A 384 12.56 -16.78 15.74
N GLN A 385 12.76 -18.05 15.36
CA GLN A 385 12.84 -18.46 13.95
C GLN A 385 11.49 -18.30 13.19
N GLU A 386 10.39 -18.59 13.85
CA GLU A 386 9.06 -18.37 13.23
C GLU A 386 8.76 -16.87 13.09
N ALA A 387 9.10 -16.05 14.09
CA ALA A 387 8.95 -14.59 14.00
C ALA A 387 9.93 -13.96 12.99
N ALA A 388 11.10 -14.57 12.77
CA ALA A 388 12.07 -14.14 11.76
C ALA A 388 11.55 -14.26 10.32
N ARG A 389 10.40 -14.94 10.09
CA ARG A 389 9.72 -14.93 8.79
C ARG A 389 9.10 -13.58 8.48
N LEU A 390 8.64 -12.87 9.53
CA LEU A 390 8.07 -11.52 9.41
C LEU A 390 9.17 -10.46 9.55
N LEU A 391 10.16 -10.72 10.41
CA LEU A 391 11.27 -9.80 10.73
C LEU A 391 12.60 -10.56 10.61
N PRO A 392 13.23 -10.56 9.43
CA PRO A 392 14.46 -11.31 9.16
C PRO A 392 15.59 -11.06 10.16
N ASP A 393 15.72 -9.84 10.67
CA ASP A 393 16.75 -9.43 11.66
C ASP A 393 16.70 -10.24 12.96
N LEU A 394 15.55 -10.83 13.29
CA LEU A 394 15.41 -11.69 14.46
C LEU A 394 16.19 -13.01 14.32
N ALA A 395 16.51 -13.45 13.12
CA ALA A 395 17.30 -14.66 12.89
C ALA A 395 18.70 -14.56 13.51
N ASP A 396 19.27 -13.35 13.57
CA ASP A 396 20.60 -13.09 14.15
C ASP A 396 20.64 -13.33 15.68
N LEU A 397 19.48 -13.37 16.34
CA LEU A 397 19.41 -13.72 17.78
C LEU A 397 19.61 -15.21 18.05
N SER A 398 19.56 -16.07 17.04
CA SER A 398 19.72 -17.51 17.14
C SER A 398 20.43 -18.09 15.92
N PRO A 399 21.68 -17.66 15.63
CA PRO A 399 22.40 -18.01 14.39
C PRO A 399 22.69 -19.51 14.24
N ASP A 400 22.79 -20.23 15.35
CA ASP A 400 23.10 -21.67 15.37
C ASP A 400 21.85 -22.56 15.28
N SER A 401 20.63 -21.96 15.20
CA SER A 401 19.39 -22.72 15.13
C SER A 401 19.02 -23.03 13.67
N PRO A 402 18.49 -24.22 13.39
CA PRO A 402 18.01 -24.54 12.06
C PRO A 402 16.89 -23.56 11.67
N PRO A 403 16.77 -23.19 10.39
CA PRO A 403 15.67 -22.35 9.93
C PRO A 403 14.33 -22.99 10.27
N ALA A 404 13.33 -22.15 10.52
CA ALA A 404 11.97 -22.63 10.80
C ALA A 404 11.49 -23.55 9.65
N PRO A 405 10.88 -24.71 9.98
CA PRO A 405 10.42 -25.66 8.95
C PRO A 405 9.41 -24.98 8.01
N PRO A 406 9.31 -25.40 6.73
CA PRO A 406 8.38 -24.82 5.77
C PRO A 406 6.96 -24.71 6.35
N LEU A 407 6.25 -23.63 5.98
CA LEU A 407 4.87 -23.40 6.40
C LEU A 407 3.85 -24.19 5.53
N ASP A 408 4.32 -25.11 4.72
CA ASP A 408 3.49 -25.92 3.81
C ASP A 408 2.58 -26.94 4.54
N THR A 409 2.63 -26.91 5.86
CA THR A 409 1.87 -27.80 6.72
C THR A 409 0.79 -27.05 7.50
N PRO A 410 -0.46 -27.52 7.59
CA PRO A 410 -1.58 -26.84 8.26
C PRO A 410 -1.35 -26.58 9.76
N GLY A 411 -0.70 -27.45 10.49
CA GLY A 411 -0.27 -27.13 11.86
C GLY A 411 0.76 -25.98 11.93
N ALA A 412 1.41 -25.68 10.83
CA ALA A 412 2.42 -24.65 10.74
C ALA A 412 1.85 -23.23 10.88
N ARG A 413 0.69 -22.91 10.29
CA ARG A 413 0.06 -21.61 10.45
C ARG A 413 -0.33 -21.35 11.91
N SER A 414 -0.97 -22.33 12.57
CA SER A 414 -1.29 -22.21 14.00
C SER A 414 -0.04 -22.12 14.86
N ARG A 415 1.02 -22.89 14.53
CA ARG A 415 2.31 -22.77 15.20
C ARG A 415 2.92 -21.40 14.94
N PHE A 416 2.98 -20.96 13.68
CA PHE A 416 3.46 -19.64 13.29
C PHE A 416 2.70 -18.53 14.05
N PHE A 417 1.36 -18.54 14.05
CA PHE A 417 0.57 -17.60 14.83
C PHE A 417 0.88 -17.70 16.33
N GLY A 418 0.98 -18.91 16.86
CA GLY A 418 1.29 -19.14 18.27
C GLY A 418 2.66 -18.58 18.66
N GLU A 419 3.68 -18.76 17.81
CA GLU A 419 5.03 -18.29 18.09
C GLU A 419 5.17 -16.78 17.87
N VAL A 420 4.55 -16.21 16.82
CA VAL A 420 4.50 -14.75 16.61
C VAL A 420 3.78 -14.07 17.79
N VAL A 421 2.62 -14.60 18.21
CA VAL A 421 1.91 -14.10 19.39
C VAL A 421 2.75 -14.24 20.66
N ARG A 422 3.51 -15.33 20.82
CA ARG A 422 4.44 -15.51 21.96
C ARG A 422 5.54 -14.45 21.98
N VAL A 423 6.12 -14.12 20.82
CA VAL A 423 7.10 -13.03 20.69
C VAL A 423 6.45 -11.70 21.04
N LEU A 424 5.28 -11.40 20.45
CA LEU A 424 4.53 -10.16 20.72
C LEU A 424 4.20 -10.01 22.22
N LEU A 425 3.70 -11.07 22.86
CA LEU A 425 3.39 -11.06 24.28
C LEU A 425 4.66 -10.89 25.14
N LYS A 426 5.80 -11.42 24.69
CA LYS A 426 7.07 -11.25 25.40
C LYS A 426 7.62 -9.83 25.30
N VAL A 427 7.44 -9.17 24.15
CA VAL A 427 7.76 -7.73 23.97
C VAL A 427 6.88 -6.88 24.89
N LEU A 428 5.61 -7.23 25.02
CA LEU A 428 4.60 -6.51 25.79
C LEU A 428 4.53 -6.95 27.27
N ASP A 429 5.37 -7.89 27.70
CA ASP A 429 5.37 -8.41 29.05
C ASP A 429 5.92 -7.39 30.06
N GLY A 430 5.21 -7.19 31.16
CA GLY A 430 5.66 -6.33 32.26
C GLY A 430 4.51 -5.85 33.15
N PRO A 431 4.82 -5.42 34.40
CA PRO A 431 3.95 -4.56 35.17
C PRO A 431 4.30 -3.07 34.93
N PRO A 432 3.37 -2.23 34.45
CA PRO A 432 1.96 -2.47 34.13
C PRO A 432 1.72 -3.20 32.80
N PRO A 433 0.47 -3.66 32.53
CA PRO A 433 0.13 -4.42 31.32
C PRO A 433 0.51 -3.71 30.02
N GLY A 434 1.04 -4.47 29.06
CA GLY A 434 1.41 -3.95 27.77
C GLY A 434 0.22 -3.54 26.90
N VAL A 435 0.46 -2.66 25.92
CA VAL A 435 -0.56 -2.17 24.99
C VAL A 435 -0.19 -2.53 23.54
N LEU A 436 -1.09 -3.18 22.83
CA LEU A 436 -1.06 -3.32 21.39
C LEU A 436 -2.04 -2.32 20.77
N PHE A 437 -1.55 -1.31 20.10
CA PHE A 437 -2.36 -0.32 19.41
C PHE A 437 -2.30 -0.53 17.89
N LEU A 438 -3.47 -0.81 17.27
CA LEU A 438 -3.64 -0.94 15.82
C LEU A 438 -4.56 0.18 15.32
N ASP A 439 -4.00 1.08 14.54
CA ASP A 439 -4.69 2.27 14.03
C ASP A 439 -5.25 2.04 12.62
N ASP A 440 -6.43 2.60 12.34
CA ASP A 440 -7.14 2.53 11.05
C ASP A 440 -7.32 1.08 10.51
N LEU A 441 -7.70 0.15 11.38
CA LEU A 441 -7.75 -1.30 11.12
C LEU A 441 -8.67 -1.72 9.97
N HIS A 442 -9.55 -0.84 9.48
CA HIS A 442 -10.38 -1.06 8.29
C HIS A 442 -9.57 -1.23 6.99
N TRP A 443 -8.29 -0.87 7.00
CA TRP A 443 -7.33 -1.06 5.90
C TRP A 443 -6.38 -2.24 6.09
N ALA A 444 -6.54 -3.02 7.17
CA ALA A 444 -5.70 -4.19 7.41
C ALA A 444 -5.91 -5.28 6.35
N ASP A 445 -4.85 -6.00 6.05
CA ASP A 445 -4.86 -7.21 5.22
C ASP A 445 -5.55 -8.39 5.94
N ASP A 446 -6.03 -9.37 5.19
CA ASP A 446 -6.77 -10.52 5.73
C ASP A 446 -5.90 -11.43 6.62
N ALA A 447 -4.60 -11.50 6.34
CA ALA A 447 -3.67 -12.28 7.14
C ALA A 447 -3.47 -11.63 8.52
N SER A 448 -3.35 -10.30 8.58
CA SER A 448 -3.33 -9.52 9.83
C SER A 448 -4.62 -9.69 10.64
N LEU A 449 -5.79 -9.61 10.00
CA LEU A 449 -7.07 -9.83 10.68
C LEU A 449 -7.18 -11.25 11.25
N SER A 450 -6.63 -12.24 10.56
CA SER A 450 -6.58 -13.63 11.02
C SER A 450 -5.68 -13.79 12.25
N LEU A 451 -4.49 -13.17 12.24
CA LEU A 451 -3.56 -13.18 13.39
C LEU A 451 -4.15 -12.44 14.59
N LEU A 452 -4.80 -11.29 14.37
CA LEU A 452 -5.51 -10.55 15.42
C LEU A 452 -6.63 -11.40 16.03
N THR A 453 -7.43 -12.09 15.21
CA THR A 453 -8.48 -12.99 15.67
C THR A 453 -7.91 -14.11 16.53
N TYR A 454 -6.80 -14.71 16.11
CA TYR A 454 -6.09 -15.72 16.87
C TYR A 454 -5.59 -15.21 18.22
N LEU A 455 -5.05 -13.98 18.27
CA LEU A 455 -4.59 -13.32 19.50
C LEU A 455 -5.77 -13.08 20.47
N VAL A 456 -6.85 -12.44 19.98
CA VAL A 456 -8.01 -12.05 20.78
C VAL A 456 -8.67 -13.26 21.46
N ARG A 457 -8.74 -14.39 20.79
CA ARG A 457 -9.26 -15.66 21.35
C ARG A 457 -8.41 -16.23 22.48
N ARG A 458 -7.16 -15.78 22.64
CA ARG A 458 -6.19 -16.28 23.63
C ARG A 458 -5.83 -15.26 24.72
N LEU A 459 -6.66 -14.25 24.91
CA LEU A 459 -6.46 -13.22 25.94
C LEU A 459 -6.88 -13.62 27.36
N ASP A 460 -7.39 -14.84 27.58
CA ASP A 460 -8.00 -15.26 28.85
C ASP A 460 -7.08 -15.14 30.05
N ASP A 461 -5.81 -15.47 29.88
CA ASP A 461 -4.78 -15.49 30.93
C ASP A 461 -3.59 -14.57 30.62
N LYS A 462 -3.77 -13.65 29.66
CA LYS A 462 -2.73 -12.71 29.19
C LYS A 462 -3.12 -11.27 29.50
N PRO A 463 -2.44 -10.59 30.43
CA PRO A 463 -2.73 -9.20 30.77
C PRO A 463 -2.27 -8.24 29.65
N LEU A 464 -3.03 -8.17 28.58
CA LEU A 464 -2.75 -7.36 27.40
C LEU A 464 -3.92 -6.41 27.10
N TYR A 465 -3.63 -5.14 26.84
CA TYR A 465 -4.60 -4.19 26.33
C TYR A 465 -4.49 -4.08 24.81
N VAL A 466 -5.55 -4.44 24.11
CA VAL A 466 -5.62 -4.33 22.65
C VAL A 466 -6.50 -3.13 22.31
N LEU A 467 -5.89 -2.08 21.78
CA LEU A 467 -6.55 -0.84 21.39
C LEU A 467 -6.64 -0.77 19.86
N LEU A 468 -7.83 -0.63 19.34
CA LEU A 468 -8.14 -0.66 17.91
C LEU A 468 -8.84 0.64 17.52
N THR A 469 -8.53 1.17 16.34
CA THR A 469 -9.34 2.23 15.75
C THR A 469 -9.84 1.83 14.37
N TRP A 470 -11.01 2.30 13.99
CA TRP A 470 -11.53 2.20 12.63
C TRP A 470 -12.56 3.30 12.32
N ARG A 471 -12.88 3.44 11.02
CA ARG A 471 -13.96 4.32 10.57
C ARG A 471 -15.28 3.54 10.58
N ALA A 472 -16.29 4.12 11.24
CA ALA A 472 -17.59 3.46 11.39
C ALA A 472 -18.27 3.21 10.02
N GLU A 473 -18.10 4.13 9.08
CA GLU A 473 -18.64 4.08 7.74
C GLU A 473 -18.00 2.99 6.85
N GLU A 474 -16.75 2.60 7.11
CA GLU A 474 -16.03 1.60 6.32
C GLU A 474 -16.16 0.18 6.89
N VAL A 475 -16.59 0.03 8.15
CA VAL A 475 -16.77 -1.26 8.83
C VAL A 475 -18.27 -1.57 8.96
N HIS A 476 -18.89 -2.07 7.87
CA HIS A 476 -20.31 -2.46 7.84
C HIS A 476 -20.60 -3.70 8.73
N GLU A 477 -21.88 -4.01 8.96
CA GLU A 477 -22.30 -5.08 9.91
C GLU A 477 -21.75 -6.49 9.57
N GLY A 478 -21.57 -6.80 8.29
CA GLY A 478 -20.99 -8.08 7.82
C GLY A 478 -19.47 -8.14 7.87
N HIS A 479 -18.79 -7.06 8.24
CA HIS A 479 -17.34 -7.02 8.22
C HIS A 479 -16.73 -7.92 9.31
N ARG A 480 -15.61 -8.62 9.01
CA ARG A 480 -14.91 -9.53 9.95
C ARG A 480 -14.55 -8.87 11.29
N LEU A 481 -14.22 -7.58 11.29
CA LEU A 481 -13.96 -6.81 12.53
C LEU A 481 -15.18 -6.72 13.46
N ARG A 482 -16.41 -6.60 12.91
CA ARG A 482 -17.64 -6.61 13.71
C ARG A 482 -17.89 -8.00 14.32
N GLN A 483 -17.57 -9.06 13.59
CA GLN A 483 -17.69 -10.44 14.10
C GLN A 483 -16.68 -10.68 15.23
N LEU A 484 -15.41 -10.28 15.06
CA LEU A 484 -14.38 -10.33 16.09
C LEU A 484 -14.81 -9.60 17.37
N LEU A 485 -15.33 -8.38 17.20
CA LEU A 485 -15.79 -7.56 18.33
C LEU A 485 -16.99 -8.19 19.03
N ALA A 486 -17.94 -8.75 18.29
CA ALA A 486 -19.10 -9.43 18.84
C ALA A 486 -18.70 -10.69 19.66
N GLU A 487 -17.68 -11.43 19.20
CA GLU A 487 -17.12 -12.57 19.91
C GLU A 487 -16.44 -12.13 21.23
N ALA A 488 -15.60 -11.10 21.16
CA ALA A 488 -14.93 -10.55 22.35
C ALA A 488 -15.91 -9.93 23.36
N ARG A 489 -17.01 -9.31 22.90
CA ARG A 489 -18.08 -8.79 23.75
C ARG A 489 -18.86 -9.91 24.46
N ARG A 490 -19.15 -11.01 23.79
CA ARG A 490 -19.82 -12.19 24.40
C ARG A 490 -18.99 -12.74 25.56
N SER A 491 -17.67 -12.64 25.50
CA SER A 491 -16.74 -13.04 26.56
C SER A 491 -16.55 -11.96 27.64
N GLY A 492 -17.25 -10.82 27.58
CA GLY A 492 -17.12 -9.72 28.52
C GLY A 492 -15.78 -8.93 28.44
N ARG A 493 -15.03 -9.07 27.31
CA ARG A 493 -13.67 -8.57 27.17
C ARG A 493 -13.52 -7.47 26.14
N ALA A 494 -14.61 -6.90 25.66
CA ALA A 494 -14.51 -5.81 24.69
C ALA A 494 -15.40 -4.63 25.08
N THR A 495 -14.84 -3.44 24.88
CA THR A 495 -15.52 -2.15 25.01
C THR A 495 -15.45 -1.41 23.69
N THR A 496 -16.50 -0.68 23.33
CA THR A 496 -16.50 0.21 22.17
C THR A 496 -16.79 1.62 22.61
N LEU A 497 -15.99 2.55 22.13
CA LEU A 497 -16.14 3.99 22.32
C LEU A 497 -16.42 4.61 20.96
N THR A 498 -17.59 5.21 20.80
CA THR A 498 -17.97 5.91 19.57
C THR A 498 -17.77 7.41 19.78
N LEU A 499 -16.79 7.98 19.07
CA LEU A 499 -16.49 9.41 19.20
C LEU A 499 -17.50 10.24 18.42
N GLN A 500 -18.01 11.29 19.05
CA GLN A 500 -18.85 12.31 18.44
C GLN A 500 -18.03 13.57 18.14
N ARG A 501 -18.55 14.47 17.28
CA ARG A 501 -17.93 15.78 17.04
C ARG A 501 -17.87 16.59 18.33
N LEU A 502 -16.91 17.50 18.47
CA LEU A 502 -16.80 18.37 19.62
C LEU A 502 -18.00 19.33 19.66
N ASP A 503 -18.55 19.51 20.84
CA ASP A 503 -19.57 20.50 21.04
C ASP A 503 -18.98 21.93 21.04
N ARG A 504 -19.83 22.91 20.95
CA ARG A 504 -19.41 24.32 20.87
C ARG A 504 -18.56 24.75 22.07
N ALA A 505 -18.90 24.28 23.27
CA ALA A 505 -18.16 24.65 24.48
C ALA A 505 -16.72 24.11 24.43
N SER A 506 -16.53 22.86 23.98
CA SER A 506 -15.23 22.23 23.78
C SER A 506 -14.42 22.93 22.68
N VAL A 507 -15.08 23.38 21.58
CA VAL A 507 -14.40 24.15 20.54
C VAL A 507 -13.92 25.50 21.07
N GLU A 508 -14.77 26.22 21.81
CA GLU A 508 -14.40 27.51 22.43
C GLU A 508 -13.26 27.35 23.44
N GLU A 509 -13.23 26.26 24.21
CA GLU A 509 -12.16 25.92 25.13
C GLU A 509 -10.84 25.64 24.40
N LEU A 510 -10.87 24.83 23.32
CA LEU A 510 -9.68 24.51 22.52
C LEU A 510 -9.09 25.78 21.87
N VAL A 511 -9.94 26.62 21.30
CA VAL A 511 -9.53 27.92 20.71
C VAL A 511 -8.95 28.86 21.78
N GLY A 512 -9.56 28.88 22.97
CA GLY A 512 -9.09 29.72 24.10
C GLY A 512 -7.70 29.32 24.61
N HIS A 513 -7.34 28.04 24.50
CA HIS A 513 -5.99 27.56 24.85
C HIS A 513 -4.95 27.97 23.78
N ALA A 514 -5.30 27.87 22.50
CA ALA A 514 -4.39 28.18 21.40
C ALA A 514 -4.23 29.69 21.15
N VAL A 515 -5.34 30.45 21.25
CA VAL A 515 -5.36 31.90 20.98
C VAL A 515 -6.07 32.63 22.13
N PRO A 516 -5.34 33.00 23.20
CA PRO A 516 -5.91 33.71 24.34
C PRO A 516 -6.60 35.03 23.95
N GLY A 517 -7.89 35.16 24.30
CA GLY A 517 -8.67 36.38 24.06
C GLY A 517 -9.53 36.37 22.77
N ALA A 518 -9.52 35.31 21.99
CA ALA A 518 -10.25 35.19 20.71
C ALA A 518 -11.65 34.56 20.86
N GLY A 519 -12.49 35.03 21.80
CA GLY A 519 -13.78 34.42 22.10
C GLY A 519 -14.76 34.36 20.90
N MET A 520 -14.76 35.34 20.00
CA MET A 520 -15.57 35.31 18.79
C MET A 520 -15.06 34.29 17.74
N LEU A 521 -13.77 33.97 17.76
CA LEU A 521 -13.15 32.98 16.87
C LEU A 521 -13.68 31.57 17.17
N GLY A 522 -13.79 31.20 18.46
CA GLY A 522 -14.31 29.89 18.88
C GLY A 522 -15.73 29.61 18.39
N THR A 523 -16.62 30.58 18.53
CA THR A 523 -17.99 30.48 18.01
C THR A 523 -18.02 30.26 16.50
N ARG A 524 -17.25 31.06 15.75
CA ARG A 524 -17.21 31.00 14.29
C ARG A 524 -16.58 29.69 13.79
N LEU A 525 -15.46 29.25 14.40
CA LEU A 525 -14.85 27.96 14.06
C LEU A 525 -15.77 26.78 14.38
N SER A 526 -16.58 26.87 15.45
CA SER A 526 -17.57 25.84 15.76
C SER A 526 -18.61 25.69 14.64
N GLU A 527 -19.09 26.80 14.09
CA GLU A 527 -20.07 26.81 12.99
C GLU A 527 -19.47 26.30 11.67
N GLU A 528 -18.26 26.74 11.32
CA GLU A 528 -17.60 26.42 10.05
C GLU A 528 -17.02 24.98 10.01
N THR A 529 -16.53 24.47 11.14
CA THR A 529 -15.93 23.13 11.23
C THR A 529 -16.92 22.07 11.72
N GLU A 530 -18.13 22.50 12.11
CA GLU A 530 -19.13 21.64 12.75
C GLU A 530 -18.55 20.81 13.91
N GLY A 531 -17.52 21.32 14.57
CA GLY A 531 -16.83 20.65 15.68
C GLY A 531 -15.91 19.48 15.28
N LEU A 532 -15.49 19.38 14.01
CA LEU A 532 -14.56 18.34 13.58
C LEU A 532 -13.11 18.72 13.98
N PRO A 533 -12.45 17.96 14.88
CA PRO A 533 -11.15 18.35 15.44
C PRO A 533 -10.04 18.56 14.39
N LEU A 534 -10.01 17.77 13.33
CA LEU A 534 -9.01 17.91 12.25
C LEU A 534 -9.06 19.34 11.65
N PHE A 535 -10.24 19.86 11.41
CA PHE A 535 -10.39 21.20 10.83
C PHE A 535 -9.99 22.27 11.83
N LEU A 536 -10.39 22.11 13.08
CA LEU A 536 -10.04 23.01 14.15
C LEU A 536 -8.52 23.14 14.33
N THR A 537 -7.80 22.01 14.41
CA THR A 537 -6.35 22.02 14.59
C THR A 537 -5.60 22.65 13.42
N GLU A 538 -6.06 22.43 12.18
CA GLU A 538 -5.47 23.05 10.99
C GLU A 538 -5.69 24.57 10.96
N TYR A 539 -6.90 25.03 11.32
CA TYR A 539 -7.17 26.46 11.42
C TYR A 539 -6.34 27.15 12.53
N LEU A 540 -6.24 26.50 13.70
CA LEU A 540 -5.43 27.03 14.80
C LEU A 540 -3.94 27.08 14.44
N ALA A 541 -3.40 26.04 13.77
CA ALA A 541 -2.02 26.04 13.31
C ALA A 541 -1.73 27.17 12.29
N ALA A 542 -2.68 27.49 11.41
CA ALA A 542 -2.55 28.59 10.48
C ALA A 542 -2.57 29.96 11.18
N VAL A 543 -3.39 30.11 12.21
CA VAL A 543 -3.45 31.33 13.05
C VAL A 543 -2.15 31.51 13.86
N GLU A 544 -1.64 30.47 14.49
CA GLU A 544 -0.38 30.49 15.26
C GLU A 544 0.84 30.87 14.40
N LYS A 545 0.85 30.45 13.14
CA LYS A 545 1.92 30.78 12.18
C LYS A 545 1.79 32.16 11.53
N GLY A 546 0.69 32.88 11.83
CA GLY A 546 0.41 34.19 11.22
C GLY A 546 0.01 34.12 9.75
N GLU A 547 -0.37 32.95 9.26
CA GLU A 547 -0.88 32.71 7.91
C GLU A 547 -2.33 33.19 7.76
N LEU A 548 -3.05 33.34 8.89
CA LEU A 548 -4.39 33.89 9.00
C LEU A 548 -4.42 35.00 10.04
N ASP A 549 -4.82 36.21 9.63
CA ASP A 549 -4.93 37.36 10.54
C ASP A 549 -6.31 37.39 11.22
N VAL A 550 -6.34 37.29 12.55
CA VAL A 550 -7.55 37.22 13.36
C VAL A 550 -8.19 38.59 13.62
N GLY A 551 -7.54 39.69 13.17
CA GLY A 551 -7.87 41.06 13.56
C GLY A 551 -8.89 41.81 12.69
N GLU A 552 -9.32 41.29 11.53
CA GLU A 552 -10.22 41.99 10.60
C GLU A 552 -11.67 41.48 10.68
N GLU A 553 -12.64 42.39 10.76
CA GLU A 553 -14.09 42.10 10.72
C GLU A 553 -14.56 41.39 9.42
N ALA A 554 -13.73 41.42 8.38
CA ALA A 554 -14.01 40.86 7.03
C ALA A 554 -13.19 39.61 6.68
N TRP A 555 -12.69 38.88 7.69
CA TRP A 555 -11.88 37.69 7.49
C TRP A 555 -12.69 36.56 6.85
N THR A 556 -12.35 36.16 5.63
CA THR A 556 -12.94 35.03 4.92
C THR A 556 -12.10 33.77 5.19
N LEU A 557 -12.71 32.78 5.85
CA LEU A 557 -12.09 31.46 6.02
C LEU A 557 -11.90 30.79 4.65
N PRO A 558 -10.76 30.13 4.39
CA PRO A 558 -10.61 29.28 3.19
C PRO A 558 -11.75 28.26 3.12
N GLY A 559 -12.32 28.06 1.93
CA GLY A 559 -13.54 27.27 1.74
C GLY A 559 -13.44 25.76 2.03
N GLY A 560 -12.38 25.33 2.68
CA GLY A 560 -12.20 23.95 3.12
C GLY A 560 -10.74 23.61 3.51
N VAL A 561 -10.56 22.45 4.15
CA VAL A 561 -9.24 21.96 4.60
C VAL A 561 -8.25 21.81 3.45
N GLN A 562 -8.70 21.48 2.26
CA GLN A 562 -7.81 21.38 1.09
C GLN A 562 -7.17 22.71 0.72
N ASP A 563 -7.92 23.80 0.79
CA ASP A 563 -7.41 25.15 0.47
C ASP A 563 -6.44 25.63 1.55
N LEU A 564 -6.70 25.28 2.81
CA LEU A 564 -5.77 25.55 3.91
C LEU A 564 -4.45 24.78 3.76
N LEU A 565 -4.53 23.49 3.46
CA LEU A 565 -3.34 22.65 3.23
C LEU A 565 -2.57 23.13 1.97
N ARG A 566 -3.27 23.58 0.92
CA ARG A 566 -2.63 24.19 -0.27
C ARG A 566 -1.88 25.46 0.08
N THR A 567 -2.45 26.31 0.91
CA THR A 567 -1.78 27.56 1.35
C THR A 567 -0.48 27.23 2.09
N ARG A 568 -0.48 26.21 2.96
CA ARG A 568 0.75 25.74 3.62
C ARG A 568 1.79 25.18 2.64
N LEU A 569 1.35 24.46 1.59
CA LEU A 569 2.24 23.93 0.56
C LEU A 569 2.89 25.04 -0.31
N LEU A 570 2.17 26.15 -0.56
CA LEU A 570 2.71 27.26 -1.34
C LEU A 570 3.91 27.97 -0.67
N THR A 571 4.06 27.84 0.64
CA THR A 571 5.19 28.44 1.38
C THR A 571 6.44 27.54 1.41
N VAL A 572 6.36 26.31 0.90
CA VAL A 572 7.45 25.32 0.89
C VAL A 572 8.45 25.66 -0.22
N GLY A 573 9.74 25.66 0.11
CA GLY A 573 10.81 25.84 -0.87
C GLY A 573 10.78 24.78 -1.99
N GLU A 574 11.28 25.11 -3.18
CA GLU A 574 11.22 24.22 -4.35
C GLU A 574 11.88 22.85 -4.08
N ALA A 575 13.07 22.83 -3.45
CA ALA A 575 13.76 21.60 -3.09
C ALA A 575 12.94 20.76 -2.09
N ALA A 576 12.41 21.39 -1.05
CA ALA A 576 11.57 20.73 -0.04
C ALA A 576 10.25 20.23 -0.65
N GLY A 577 9.64 20.99 -1.57
CA GLY A 577 8.44 20.53 -2.31
C GLY A 577 8.69 19.31 -3.19
N GLN A 578 9.89 19.19 -3.78
CA GLN A 578 10.26 18.02 -4.57
C GLN A 578 10.50 16.79 -3.69
N VAL A 579 11.16 16.97 -2.55
CA VAL A 579 11.36 15.90 -1.54
C VAL A 579 10.01 15.46 -0.96
N LEU A 580 9.11 16.41 -0.67
CA LEU A 580 7.77 16.13 -0.17
C LEU A 580 6.92 15.33 -1.20
N ALA A 581 7.03 15.66 -2.50
CA ALA A 581 6.37 14.92 -3.56
C ALA A 581 6.93 13.49 -3.68
N ALA A 582 8.24 13.30 -3.54
CA ALA A 582 8.86 11.98 -3.52
C ALA A 582 8.39 11.18 -2.30
N ALA A 583 8.37 11.81 -1.12
CA ALA A 583 7.85 11.20 0.10
C ALA A 583 6.38 10.77 -0.04
N ALA A 584 5.52 11.61 -0.65
CA ALA A 584 4.12 11.28 -0.88
C ALA A 584 3.92 10.07 -1.80
N VAL A 585 4.84 9.87 -2.76
CA VAL A 585 4.86 8.70 -3.66
C VAL A 585 5.37 7.46 -2.93
N VAL A 586 6.42 7.55 -2.13
CA VAL A 586 6.97 6.41 -1.37
C VAL A 586 5.92 5.86 -0.41
N GLY A 587 5.29 6.71 0.39
CA GLY A 587 4.27 6.27 1.34
C GLY A 587 3.98 7.32 2.39
N ARG A 588 3.20 6.97 3.40
CA ARG A 588 2.95 7.82 4.56
C ARG A 588 4.18 7.85 5.48
N SER A 589 4.74 6.67 5.74
CA SER A 589 6.01 6.50 6.43
C SER A 589 7.10 6.23 5.40
N PHE A 590 8.26 6.83 5.56
CA PHE A 590 9.35 6.72 4.62
C PHE A 590 10.70 6.93 5.31
N ASP A 591 11.72 6.27 4.82
CA ASP A 591 13.09 6.43 5.29
C ASP A 591 13.87 7.47 4.46
N PHE A 592 14.95 7.97 5.04
CA PHE A 592 15.81 8.96 4.41
C PHE A 592 16.38 8.50 3.07
N ASP A 593 16.91 7.27 3.00
CA ASP A 593 17.60 6.76 1.82
C ASP A 593 16.67 6.53 0.64
N THR A 594 15.47 5.96 0.90
CA THR A 594 14.42 5.77 -0.12
C THR A 594 13.96 7.10 -0.70
N VAL A 595 13.67 8.10 0.15
CA VAL A 595 13.22 9.41 -0.31
C VAL A 595 14.33 10.17 -1.04
N ARG A 596 15.57 10.10 -0.56
CA ARG A 596 16.74 10.66 -1.25
C ARG A 596 16.89 10.08 -2.65
N ALA A 597 16.85 8.75 -2.76
CA ALA A 597 16.96 8.07 -4.06
C ALA A 597 15.76 8.38 -4.98
N ALA A 598 14.54 8.38 -4.45
CA ALA A 598 13.33 8.70 -5.21
C ALA A 598 13.29 10.16 -5.67
N SER A 599 13.68 11.12 -4.82
CA SER A 599 13.75 12.55 -5.19
C SER A 599 14.85 12.83 -6.20
N GLY A 600 15.95 12.04 -6.17
CA GLY A 600 17.15 12.24 -6.99
C GLY A 600 17.98 13.45 -6.53
N ARG A 601 17.81 13.87 -5.26
CA ARG A 601 18.55 14.95 -4.64
C ARG A 601 19.81 14.44 -3.93
N GLY A 602 20.78 15.34 -3.73
CA GLY A 602 21.96 15.05 -2.93
C GLY A 602 21.61 14.85 -1.45
N GLU A 603 22.51 14.25 -0.70
CA GLU A 603 22.33 13.93 0.72
C GLU A 603 22.05 15.20 1.55
N GLU A 604 22.88 16.24 1.39
CA GLU A 604 22.77 17.52 2.11
C GLU A 604 21.50 18.30 1.74
N GLU A 605 21.11 18.28 0.45
CA GLU A 605 19.86 18.91 -0.01
C GLU A 605 18.63 18.22 0.55
N THR A 606 18.65 16.88 0.61
CA THR A 606 17.54 16.08 1.16
C THR A 606 17.41 16.32 2.66
N LEU A 607 18.54 16.35 3.39
CA LEU A 607 18.55 16.63 4.82
C LEU A 607 17.97 18.01 5.12
N THR A 608 18.46 19.06 4.45
CA THR A 608 17.95 20.43 4.59
C THR A 608 16.45 20.53 4.27
N ALA A 609 15.99 19.82 3.23
CA ALA A 609 14.59 19.78 2.86
C ALA A 609 13.72 19.12 3.93
N LEU A 610 14.16 17.99 4.50
CA LEU A 610 13.43 17.29 5.57
C LEU A 610 13.40 18.11 6.87
N GLU A 611 14.47 18.81 7.21
CA GLU A 611 14.51 19.75 8.33
C GLU A 611 13.52 20.91 8.13
N GLU A 612 13.46 21.50 6.92
CA GLU A 612 12.46 22.51 6.58
C GLU A 612 11.05 21.97 6.72
N LEU A 613 10.74 20.80 6.14
CA LEU A 613 9.42 20.19 6.20
C LEU A 613 8.99 19.84 7.62
N THR A 614 9.93 19.37 8.46
CA THR A 614 9.70 19.07 9.89
C THR A 614 9.44 20.36 10.67
N SER A 615 10.24 21.41 10.46
CA SER A 615 10.03 22.70 11.13
C SER A 615 8.68 23.35 10.80
N ARG A 616 8.15 23.06 9.60
CA ARG A 616 6.82 23.51 9.15
C ARG A 616 5.69 22.61 9.63
N GLY A 617 5.98 21.48 10.30
CA GLY A 617 4.98 20.50 10.75
C GLY A 617 4.20 19.87 9.59
N LEU A 618 4.84 19.61 8.47
CA LEU A 618 4.29 18.87 7.33
C LEU A 618 4.63 17.38 7.44
N ILE A 619 5.80 17.09 8.01
CA ILE A 619 6.27 15.76 8.36
C ILE A 619 6.80 15.77 9.78
N ARG A 620 6.92 14.60 10.39
CA ARG A 620 7.54 14.39 11.70
C ARG A 620 8.59 13.30 11.63
N GLU A 621 9.64 13.43 12.40
CA GLU A 621 10.62 12.37 12.57
C GLU A 621 10.06 11.29 13.51
N VAL A 622 10.18 10.02 13.08
CA VAL A 622 9.77 8.84 13.85
C VAL A 622 11.04 8.08 14.21
N GLY A 623 11.09 7.56 15.44
CA GLY A 623 12.29 6.83 15.89
C GLY A 623 12.63 5.68 14.95
N SER A 624 13.89 5.62 14.52
CA SER A 624 14.38 4.58 13.62
C SER A 624 14.32 3.19 14.27
N PRO A 625 13.94 2.15 13.53
CA PRO A 625 14.18 0.76 13.94
C PRO A 625 15.67 0.49 14.17
N VAL A 626 15.99 -0.57 14.90
CA VAL A 626 17.37 -0.93 15.34
C VAL A 626 18.40 -0.79 14.21
N GLY A 627 19.18 0.29 14.22
CA GLY A 627 20.29 0.52 13.29
C GLY A 627 19.91 0.97 11.87
N GLY A 628 18.61 1.25 11.61
CA GLY A 628 18.11 1.72 10.33
C GLY A 628 18.30 3.23 10.09
N ALA A 629 18.05 3.68 8.86
CA ALA A 629 18.04 5.07 8.48
C ALA A 629 16.91 5.84 9.23
N PRO A 630 17.05 7.16 9.47
CA PRO A 630 16.00 7.97 10.06
C PRO A 630 14.70 7.84 9.28
N ALA A 631 13.60 7.59 9.97
CA ALA A 631 12.27 7.45 9.40
C ALA A 631 11.43 8.70 9.67
N TYR A 632 10.55 9.00 8.74
CA TYR A 632 9.67 10.17 8.77
C TYR A 632 8.24 9.76 8.42
N ASP A 633 7.26 10.45 9.02
CA ASP A 633 5.84 10.32 8.72
C ASP A 633 5.26 11.64 8.22
N PHE A 634 4.29 11.59 7.32
CA PHE A 634 3.41 12.74 7.11
C PHE A 634 2.60 13.02 8.38
N ASP A 635 2.49 14.28 8.75
CA ASP A 635 1.71 14.68 9.93
C ASP A 635 0.24 14.28 9.79
N HIS A 636 -0.33 14.41 8.57
CA HIS A 636 -1.69 13.98 8.22
C HIS A 636 -1.74 13.27 6.87
N ASP A 637 -2.49 12.16 6.78
CA ASP A 637 -2.66 11.41 5.53
C ASP A 637 -3.33 12.25 4.42
N LYS A 638 -4.24 13.16 4.79
CA LYS A 638 -4.84 14.10 3.82
C LYS A 638 -3.81 15.02 3.17
N LEU A 639 -2.75 15.40 3.90
CA LEU A 639 -1.65 16.19 3.32
C LEU A 639 -0.87 15.36 2.29
N ARG A 640 -0.53 14.10 2.61
CA ARG A 640 0.10 13.18 1.66
C ARG A 640 -0.75 13.01 0.40
N THR A 641 -2.05 12.75 0.58
CA THR A 641 -2.99 12.57 -0.54
C THR A 641 -3.03 13.82 -1.42
N LEU A 642 -3.12 15.01 -0.84
CA LEU A 642 -3.12 16.28 -1.58
C LEU A 642 -1.82 16.47 -2.37
N VAL A 643 -0.64 16.28 -1.73
CA VAL A 643 0.66 16.40 -2.40
C VAL A 643 0.78 15.37 -3.54
N TYR A 644 0.31 14.15 -3.30
CA TYR A 644 0.28 13.12 -4.33
C TYR A 644 -0.64 13.52 -5.50
N GLU A 645 -1.86 13.97 -5.25
CA GLU A 645 -2.82 14.35 -6.29
C GLU A 645 -2.31 15.54 -7.12
N GLU A 646 -1.71 16.55 -6.50
CA GLU A 646 -1.14 17.72 -7.16
C GLU A 646 0.16 17.43 -7.93
N THR A 647 0.79 16.28 -7.70
CA THR A 647 1.96 15.84 -8.46
C THR A 647 1.52 15.36 -9.85
N SER A 648 2.13 15.88 -10.93
CA SER A 648 1.78 15.49 -12.30
C SER A 648 2.01 14.01 -12.57
N LEU A 649 1.21 13.42 -13.49
CA LEU A 649 1.29 12.00 -13.83
C LEU A 649 2.71 11.57 -14.27
N ALA A 650 3.35 12.38 -15.10
CA ALA A 650 4.71 12.09 -15.56
C ALA A 650 5.71 12.07 -14.40
N ARG A 651 5.55 12.99 -13.43
CA ARG A 651 6.38 13.03 -12.23
C ARG A 651 6.07 11.86 -11.30
N LYS A 652 4.81 11.49 -11.09
CA LYS A 652 4.43 10.29 -10.34
C LYS A 652 5.11 9.05 -10.91
N ARG A 653 5.03 8.83 -12.24
CA ARG A 653 5.68 7.70 -12.92
C ARG A 653 7.20 7.67 -12.68
N LEU A 654 7.87 8.82 -12.80
CA LEU A 654 9.31 8.90 -12.54
C LEU A 654 9.63 8.57 -11.07
N LEU A 655 8.91 9.18 -10.14
CA LEU A 655 9.13 8.99 -8.70
C LEU A 655 8.85 7.54 -8.28
N HIS A 656 7.78 6.92 -8.80
CA HIS A 656 7.49 5.51 -8.57
C HIS A 656 8.59 4.61 -9.11
N ARG A 657 9.08 4.86 -10.34
CA ARG A 657 10.21 4.09 -10.89
C ARG A 657 11.46 4.18 -10.02
N ARG A 658 11.80 5.38 -9.54
CA ARG A 658 12.96 5.59 -8.67
C ARG A 658 12.78 4.96 -7.29
N ALA A 659 11.57 5.03 -6.74
CA ALA A 659 11.23 4.36 -5.49
C ALA A 659 11.36 2.84 -5.62
N ALA A 660 10.88 2.24 -6.73
CA ALA A 660 11.06 0.82 -7.00
C ALA A 660 12.54 0.43 -7.00
N VAL A 661 13.37 1.15 -7.77
CA VAL A 661 14.82 0.88 -7.85
C VAL A 661 15.52 1.09 -6.50
N ALA A 662 15.08 2.05 -5.70
CA ALA A 662 15.63 2.28 -4.36
C ALA A 662 15.33 1.09 -3.43
N LEU A 663 14.08 0.62 -3.42
CA LEU A 663 13.66 -0.54 -2.64
C LEU A 663 14.35 -1.83 -3.11
N GLU A 664 14.53 -2.03 -4.41
CA GLU A 664 15.32 -3.15 -4.96
C GLU A 664 16.77 -3.12 -4.48
N GLY A 665 17.37 -1.92 -4.41
CA GLY A 665 18.76 -1.74 -3.95
C GLY A 665 18.94 -2.00 -2.45
N GLN A 666 17.91 -1.77 -1.64
CA GLN A 666 17.91 -2.05 -0.21
C GLN A 666 17.63 -3.53 0.10
N ALA A 667 16.80 -4.16 -0.73
CA ALA A 667 16.35 -5.53 -0.55
C ALA A 667 17.52 -6.53 -0.73
N ARG A 668 17.86 -7.28 0.32
CA ARG A 668 18.88 -8.34 0.30
C ARG A 668 18.29 -9.65 0.79
N GLY A 669 18.37 -10.69 -0.03
CA GLY A 669 17.93 -12.02 0.35
C GLY A 669 16.43 -12.08 0.66
N ARG A 670 16.05 -12.54 1.86
CA ARG A 670 14.64 -12.69 2.29
C ARG A 670 13.90 -11.36 2.47
N GLU A 671 14.60 -10.25 2.66
CA GLU A 671 13.99 -8.92 2.68
C GLU A 671 13.40 -8.54 1.31
N ALA A 672 14.00 -9.03 0.22
CA ALA A 672 13.51 -8.80 -1.12
C ALA A 672 12.10 -9.39 -1.32
N ASP A 673 11.84 -10.57 -0.76
CA ASP A 673 10.54 -11.24 -0.86
C ASP A 673 9.47 -10.46 -0.07
N ALA A 674 9.82 -9.94 1.10
CA ALA A 674 8.91 -9.14 1.92
C ALA A 674 8.54 -7.79 1.28
N LEU A 675 9.47 -7.17 0.54
CA LEU A 675 9.26 -5.90 -0.16
C LEU A 675 8.65 -6.09 -1.58
N ALA A 676 8.55 -7.33 -2.08
CA ALA A 676 8.14 -7.60 -3.45
C ALA A 676 6.79 -6.94 -3.83
N GLY A 677 5.80 -6.95 -2.93
CA GLY A 677 4.51 -6.31 -3.16
C GLY A 677 4.60 -4.78 -3.30
N GLN A 678 5.43 -4.13 -2.48
CA GLN A 678 5.66 -2.68 -2.59
C GLN A 678 6.40 -2.34 -3.89
N ILE A 679 7.43 -3.10 -4.23
CA ILE A 679 8.20 -2.93 -5.46
C ILE A 679 7.29 -3.12 -6.68
N ALA A 680 6.47 -4.18 -6.70
CA ALA A 680 5.50 -4.44 -7.76
C ALA A 680 4.54 -3.27 -7.98
N ARG A 681 3.99 -2.72 -6.89
CA ARG A 681 3.10 -1.55 -6.91
C ARG A 681 3.79 -0.33 -7.51
N HIS A 682 5.04 -0.05 -7.11
CA HIS A 682 5.78 1.09 -7.66
C HIS A 682 6.07 0.91 -9.15
N HIS A 683 6.46 -0.28 -9.61
CA HIS A 683 6.64 -0.57 -11.04
C HIS A 683 5.32 -0.40 -11.81
N ARG A 684 4.20 -0.89 -11.26
CA ARG A 684 2.87 -0.73 -11.85
C ARG A 684 2.53 0.74 -12.09
N LEU A 685 2.68 1.56 -11.04
CA LEU A 685 2.40 3.00 -11.09
C LEU A 685 3.42 3.79 -11.92
N ALA A 686 4.59 3.22 -12.16
CA ALA A 686 5.58 3.75 -13.10
C ALA A 686 5.25 3.41 -14.57
N GLY A 687 4.32 2.49 -14.84
CA GLY A 687 4.02 1.98 -16.17
C GLY A 687 5.05 0.97 -16.69
N GLN A 688 5.71 0.23 -15.78
CA GLN A 688 6.68 -0.82 -16.07
C GLN A 688 6.02 -2.18 -15.82
N ASP A 689 5.11 -2.58 -16.72
CA ASP A 689 4.21 -3.73 -16.55
C ASP A 689 4.97 -5.06 -16.47
N GLU A 690 6.04 -5.25 -17.22
CA GLU A 690 6.87 -6.46 -17.20
C GLU A 690 7.56 -6.65 -15.82
N GLU A 691 8.20 -5.60 -15.30
CA GLU A 691 8.84 -5.63 -13.98
C GLU A 691 7.80 -5.81 -12.88
N SER A 692 6.67 -5.10 -12.99
CA SER A 692 5.56 -5.26 -12.06
C SER A 692 5.06 -6.71 -12.02
N ALA A 693 4.83 -7.35 -13.18
CA ALA A 693 4.38 -8.74 -13.26
C ALA A 693 5.35 -9.69 -12.56
N ARG A 694 6.66 -9.49 -12.75
CA ARG A 694 7.70 -10.29 -12.11
C ARG A 694 7.65 -10.19 -10.57
N TYR A 695 7.54 -8.96 -10.05
CA TYR A 695 7.47 -8.71 -8.62
C TYR A 695 6.11 -9.10 -8.01
N GLN A 696 5.02 -9.03 -8.77
CA GLN A 696 3.71 -9.56 -8.36
C GLN A 696 3.77 -11.07 -8.15
N ARG A 697 4.44 -11.83 -9.03
CA ARG A 697 4.67 -13.26 -8.81
C ARG A 697 5.44 -13.52 -7.51
N LEU A 698 6.55 -12.81 -7.29
CA LEU A 698 7.36 -12.97 -6.05
C LEU A 698 6.54 -12.62 -4.79
N ALA A 699 5.73 -11.57 -4.85
CA ALA A 699 4.83 -11.19 -3.76
C ALA A 699 3.78 -12.29 -3.49
N GLY A 700 3.23 -12.88 -4.55
CA GLY A 700 2.31 -14.01 -4.45
C GLY A 700 2.96 -15.25 -3.84
N ASP A 701 4.19 -15.59 -4.25
CA ASP A 701 4.97 -16.69 -3.68
C ASP A 701 5.27 -16.44 -2.18
N TYR A 702 5.65 -15.21 -1.83
CA TYR A 702 5.87 -14.82 -0.44
C TYR A 702 4.59 -14.89 0.39
N ALA A 703 3.49 -14.29 -0.08
CA ALA A 703 2.20 -14.34 0.61
C ALA A 703 1.71 -15.78 0.81
N ARG A 704 1.85 -16.64 -0.22
CA ARG A 704 1.54 -18.07 -0.13
C ARG A 704 2.40 -18.78 0.92
N SER A 705 3.68 -18.44 1.00
CA SER A 705 4.59 -19.02 2.00
C SER A 705 4.23 -18.65 3.44
N LEU A 706 3.47 -17.56 3.63
CA LEU A 706 2.93 -17.09 4.91
C LEU A 706 1.46 -17.51 5.14
N HIS A 707 0.88 -18.36 4.29
CA HIS A 707 -0.55 -18.74 4.29
C HIS A 707 -1.53 -17.54 4.14
N ALA A 708 -1.08 -16.45 3.58
CA ALA A 708 -1.90 -15.31 3.17
C ALA A 708 -2.50 -15.59 1.79
N ASN A 709 -3.42 -16.59 1.72
CA ASN A 709 -3.90 -17.14 0.44
C ASN A 709 -4.70 -16.13 -0.39
N SER A 710 -5.42 -15.22 0.25
CA SER A 710 -6.21 -14.16 -0.40
C SER A 710 -5.29 -13.16 -1.12
N GLU A 711 -4.24 -12.73 -0.42
CA GLU A 711 -3.23 -11.81 -0.94
C GLU A 711 -2.41 -12.49 -2.06
N ALA A 712 -2.03 -13.77 -1.86
CA ALA A 712 -1.34 -14.54 -2.88
C ALA A 712 -2.16 -14.64 -4.18
N LEU A 713 -3.46 -14.92 -4.07
CA LEU A 713 -4.36 -14.99 -5.22
C LEU A 713 -4.41 -13.65 -5.96
N THR A 714 -4.58 -12.54 -5.23
CA THR A 714 -4.60 -11.19 -5.81
C THR A 714 -3.30 -10.89 -6.57
N HIS A 715 -2.15 -11.19 -5.99
CA HIS A 715 -0.86 -10.96 -6.63
C HIS A 715 -0.66 -11.81 -7.89
N TYR A 716 -1.06 -13.09 -7.87
CA TYR A 716 -0.95 -13.96 -9.05
C TYR A 716 -1.90 -13.51 -10.18
N GLU A 717 -3.13 -13.10 -9.86
CA GLU A 717 -4.09 -12.57 -10.84
C GLU A 717 -3.59 -11.26 -11.45
N GLU A 718 -3.01 -10.37 -10.66
CA GLU A 718 -2.36 -9.14 -11.17
C GLU A 718 -1.16 -9.47 -12.06
N ALA A 719 -0.31 -10.45 -11.70
CA ALA A 719 0.81 -10.87 -12.53
C ALA A 719 0.34 -11.39 -13.91
N LEU A 720 -0.74 -12.17 -13.94
CA LEU A 720 -1.36 -12.64 -15.19
C LEU A 720 -1.93 -11.50 -16.02
N ALA A 721 -2.66 -10.57 -15.39
CA ALA A 721 -3.24 -9.40 -16.07
C ALA A 721 -2.16 -8.52 -16.72
N LEU A 722 -0.94 -8.50 -16.16
CA LEU A 722 0.22 -7.79 -16.68
C LEU A 722 1.02 -8.59 -17.73
N GLY A 723 0.61 -9.82 -18.03
CA GLY A 723 1.23 -10.64 -19.08
C GLY A 723 2.53 -11.33 -18.64
N HIS A 724 2.61 -11.82 -17.39
CA HIS A 724 3.77 -12.59 -16.93
C HIS A 724 4.07 -13.77 -17.87
N PRO A 725 5.34 -14.01 -18.24
CA PRO A 725 5.70 -15.05 -19.23
C PRO A 725 5.33 -16.49 -18.78
N ASP A 726 5.43 -16.78 -17.48
CA ASP A 726 5.10 -18.10 -16.93
C ASP A 726 3.60 -18.21 -16.54
N ALA A 727 2.70 -17.90 -17.46
CA ALA A 727 1.26 -17.91 -17.20
C ALA A 727 0.74 -19.30 -16.76
N SER A 728 1.31 -20.40 -17.30
CA SER A 728 0.92 -21.76 -16.92
C SER A 728 1.14 -22.02 -15.42
N THR A 729 2.33 -21.72 -14.93
CA THR A 729 2.66 -21.89 -13.49
C THR A 729 1.78 -21.03 -12.58
N LEU A 730 1.45 -19.81 -13.02
CA LEU A 730 0.57 -18.91 -12.26
C LEU A 730 -0.87 -19.44 -12.24
N HIS A 731 -1.38 -19.88 -13.37
CA HIS A 731 -2.71 -20.50 -13.44
C HIS A 731 -2.81 -21.76 -12.60
N GLU A 732 -1.76 -22.58 -12.56
CA GLU A 732 -1.68 -23.75 -11.68
C GLU A 732 -1.72 -23.35 -10.20
N ALA A 733 -0.92 -22.36 -9.80
CA ALA A 733 -0.89 -21.86 -8.41
C ALA A 733 -2.25 -21.26 -7.98
N ILE A 734 -2.91 -20.53 -8.87
CA ILE A 734 -4.27 -20.00 -8.65
C ILE A 734 -5.26 -21.16 -8.51
N GLY A 735 -5.18 -22.20 -9.35
CA GLY A 735 -6.00 -23.39 -9.26
C GLY A 735 -5.85 -24.10 -7.91
N ASP A 736 -4.61 -24.23 -7.41
CA ASP A 736 -4.34 -24.83 -6.10
C ASP A 736 -4.98 -24.01 -4.96
N LEU A 737 -4.88 -22.68 -4.99
CA LEU A 737 -5.46 -21.81 -3.97
C LEU A 737 -6.99 -21.87 -3.99
N ARG A 738 -7.61 -21.84 -5.18
CA ARG A 738 -9.06 -21.92 -5.36
C ARG A 738 -9.62 -23.30 -4.98
N THR A 739 -8.85 -24.37 -5.25
CA THR A 739 -9.23 -25.73 -4.80
C THR A 739 -9.31 -25.80 -3.27
N ARG A 740 -8.34 -25.21 -2.56
CA ARG A 740 -8.35 -25.13 -1.08
C ARG A 740 -9.50 -24.27 -0.56
N ALA A 741 -9.83 -23.19 -1.26
CA ALA A 741 -10.97 -22.33 -0.92
C ALA A 741 -12.35 -23.00 -1.19
N GLY A 742 -12.39 -24.15 -1.91
CA GLY A 742 -13.62 -24.81 -2.33
C GLY A 742 -14.28 -24.22 -3.57
N GLU A 743 -13.59 -23.32 -4.28
CA GLU A 743 -14.05 -22.65 -5.51
C GLU A 743 -13.78 -23.53 -6.74
N TYR A 744 -14.39 -24.72 -6.79
CA TYR A 744 -14.03 -25.77 -7.75
C TYR A 744 -14.22 -25.39 -9.21
N GLY A 745 -15.29 -24.68 -9.58
CA GLY A 745 -15.49 -24.22 -10.95
C GLY A 745 -14.38 -23.28 -11.43
N ALA A 746 -14.00 -22.33 -10.59
CA ALA A 746 -12.89 -21.40 -10.87
C ALA A 746 -11.53 -22.10 -10.84
N ALA A 747 -11.32 -23.11 -9.99
CA ALA A 747 -10.11 -23.93 -9.95
C ALA A 747 -9.94 -24.72 -11.25
N LEU A 748 -10.99 -25.40 -11.74
CA LEU A 748 -10.98 -26.13 -13.02
C LEU A 748 -10.61 -25.19 -14.19
N ALA A 749 -11.27 -24.03 -14.29
CA ALA A 749 -10.95 -23.05 -15.33
C ALA A 749 -9.47 -22.60 -15.27
N SER A 750 -8.91 -22.47 -14.05
CA SER A 750 -7.49 -22.12 -13.90
C SER A 750 -6.56 -23.25 -14.35
N TYR A 751 -6.84 -24.50 -13.98
CA TYR A 751 -6.03 -25.64 -14.45
C TYR A 751 -6.15 -25.89 -15.95
N GLU A 752 -7.34 -25.71 -16.55
CA GLU A 752 -7.54 -25.77 -17.99
C GLU A 752 -6.73 -24.68 -18.72
N ALA A 753 -6.72 -23.45 -18.17
CA ALA A 753 -5.88 -22.37 -18.69
C ALA A 753 -4.38 -22.72 -18.60
N ALA A 754 -3.93 -23.30 -17.48
CA ALA A 754 -2.58 -23.79 -17.30
C ALA A 754 -2.24 -24.86 -18.34
N ALA A 755 -3.11 -25.86 -18.53
CA ALA A 755 -2.94 -26.98 -19.46
C ALA A 755 -2.85 -26.51 -20.93
N SER A 756 -3.54 -25.42 -21.29
CA SER A 756 -3.52 -24.89 -22.66
C SER A 756 -2.13 -24.44 -23.13
N SER A 757 -1.22 -24.13 -22.21
CA SER A 757 0.15 -23.66 -22.47
C SER A 757 1.25 -24.55 -21.85
N ALA A 758 0.85 -25.66 -21.21
CA ALA A 758 1.76 -26.57 -20.52
C ALA A 758 2.55 -27.48 -21.46
N GLY A 759 3.76 -27.87 -21.03
CA GLY A 759 4.54 -28.93 -21.65
C GLY A 759 3.97 -30.32 -21.32
N GLN A 760 4.42 -31.38 -22.02
CA GLN A 760 3.89 -32.73 -21.85
C GLN A 760 4.06 -33.30 -20.42
N GLY A 761 5.15 -32.94 -19.73
CA GLY A 761 5.38 -33.34 -18.35
C GLY A 761 4.47 -32.63 -17.34
N ASP A 762 4.20 -31.34 -17.56
CA ASP A 762 3.33 -30.52 -16.72
C ASP A 762 1.86 -30.89 -16.91
N LEU A 763 1.48 -31.35 -18.11
CA LEU A 763 0.11 -31.78 -18.43
C LEU A 763 -0.33 -32.94 -17.55
N SER A 764 0.53 -33.88 -17.23
CA SER A 764 0.20 -35.00 -16.34
C SER A 764 -0.17 -34.54 -14.92
N VAL A 765 0.57 -33.55 -14.41
CA VAL A 765 0.30 -32.97 -13.09
C VAL A 765 -1.03 -32.21 -13.09
N LEU A 766 -1.30 -31.47 -14.15
CA LEU A 766 -2.54 -30.69 -14.29
C LEU A 766 -3.76 -31.61 -14.43
N GLU A 767 -3.68 -32.66 -15.28
CA GLU A 767 -4.73 -33.65 -15.42
C GLU A 767 -5.03 -34.36 -14.09
N HIS A 768 -3.99 -34.73 -13.35
CA HIS A 768 -4.15 -35.28 -11.98
C HIS A 768 -4.88 -34.30 -11.03
N LYS A 769 -4.49 -33.00 -11.03
CA LYS A 769 -5.15 -31.98 -10.20
C LYS A 769 -6.60 -31.75 -10.61
N ILE A 770 -6.91 -31.73 -11.92
CA ILE A 770 -8.28 -31.65 -12.44
C ILE A 770 -9.08 -32.84 -11.96
N GLY A 771 -8.55 -34.08 -12.07
CA GLY A 771 -9.13 -35.30 -11.55
C GLY A 771 -9.45 -35.20 -10.06
N ASN A 772 -8.54 -34.68 -9.25
CA ASN A 772 -8.75 -34.45 -7.82
C ASN A 772 -9.88 -33.44 -7.52
N VAL A 773 -10.03 -32.41 -8.32
CA VAL A 773 -11.17 -31.48 -8.16
C VAL A 773 -12.51 -32.17 -8.49
N HIS A 774 -12.57 -32.95 -9.59
CA HIS A 774 -13.76 -33.70 -9.92
C HIS A 774 -14.10 -34.78 -8.87
N ALA A 775 -13.08 -35.42 -8.29
CA ALA A 775 -13.29 -36.37 -7.17
C ALA A 775 -13.89 -35.65 -5.95
N ARG A 776 -13.41 -34.47 -5.58
CA ARG A 776 -13.97 -33.66 -4.48
C ARG A 776 -15.40 -33.16 -4.76
N ARG A 777 -15.76 -32.97 -6.02
CA ARG A 777 -17.16 -32.67 -6.44
C ARG A 777 -18.06 -33.90 -6.48
N GLY A 778 -17.55 -35.13 -6.28
CA GLY A 778 -18.25 -36.36 -6.40
C GLY A 778 -18.49 -36.83 -7.86
N GLU A 779 -17.85 -36.18 -8.84
CA GLU A 779 -17.95 -36.48 -10.27
C GLU A 779 -16.95 -37.59 -10.67
N ARG A 780 -17.18 -38.78 -10.15
CA ARG A 780 -16.24 -39.90 -10.14
C ARG A 780 -15.81 -40.37 -11.54
N ASP A 781 -16.71 -40.38 -12.51
CA ASP A 781 -16.40 -40.81 -13.89
C ASP A 781 -15.44 -39.79 -14.58
N LEU A 782 -15.63 -38.49 -14.33
CA LEU A 782 -14.75 -37.46 -14.83
C LEU A 782 -13.39 -37.53 -14.13
N ALA A 783 -13.37 -37.73 -12.81
CA ALA A 783 -12.12 -37.91 -12.09
C ALA A 783 -11.29 -39.09 -12.64
N ARG A 784 -11.92 -40.23 -12.89
CA ARG A 784 -11.28 -41.42 -13.50
C ARG A 784 -10.72 -41.10 -14.87
N SER A 785 -11.49 -40.45 -15.75
CA SER A 785 -11.04 -40.07 -17.09
C SER A 785 -9.81 -39.16 -17.06
N HIS A 786 -9.77 -38.20 -16.13
CA HIS A 786 -8.60 -37.31 -15.97
C HIS A 786 -7.38 -38.04 -15.37
N TYR A 787 -7.60 -39.02 -14.47
CA TYR A 787 -6.49 -39.85 -13.98
C TYR A 787 -5.91 -40.75 -15.07
N GLU A 788 -6.75 -41.28 -15.97
CA GLU A 788 -6.32 -42.02 -17.16
C GLU A 788 -5.50 -41.13 -18.08
N SER A 789 -5.96 -39.90 -18.35
CA SER A 789 -5.23 -38.92 -19.13
C SER A 789 -3.88 -38.55 -18.50
N ALA A 790 -3.83 -38.38 -17.18
CA ALA A 790 -2.61 -38.13 -16.44
C ALA A 790 -1.62 -39.27 -16.58
N LEU A 791 -2.10 -40.52 -16.48
CA LEU A 791 -1.27 -41.72 -16.67
C LEU A 791 -0.71 -41.82 -18.11
N GLU A 792 -1.52 -41.55 -19.11
CA GLU A 792 -1.09 -41.55 -20.50
C GLU A 792 -0.01 -40.48 -20.75
N ALA A 793 -0.17 -39.28 -20.16
CA ALA A 793 0.80 -38.17 -20.28
C ALA A 793 2.15 -38.48 -19.60
N LEU A 794 2.17 -39.25 -18.50
CA LEU A 794 3.40 -39.68 -17.81
C LEU A 794 4.26 -40.66 -18.58
N GLY A 795 3.68 -41.46 -19.50
CA GLY A 795 4.43 -42.46 -20.31
C GLY A 795 4.98 -43.66 -19.49
N GLU A 796 6.03 -44.31 -19.99
CA GLU A 796 6.58 -45.51 -19.32
C GLU A 796 7.29 -45.20 -17.98
N PRO A 797 7.16 -46.08 -16.96
CA PRO A 797 7.73 -45.90 -15.63
C PRO A 797 9.26 -46.07 -15.66
N GLY A 798 10.00 -44.99 -15.65
CA GLY A 798 11.46 -45.02 -15.63
C GLY A 798 12.19 -43.69 -15.61
N GLY A 799 11.52 -42.55 -15.55
CA GLY A 799 12.09 -41.21 -15.57
C GLY A 799 11.71 -40.33 -14.36
N GLU A 800 12.01 -39.04 -14.42
CA GLU A 800 11.70 -38.03 -13.40
C GLU A 800 10.18 -37.95 -13.03
N GLY A 801 9.28 -38.56 -13.82
CA GLY A 801 7.84 -38.62 -13.60
C GLY A 801 7.36 -39.68 -12.56
N ALA A 802 8.20 -40.52 -12.04
CA ALA A 802 7.77 -41.64 -11.19
C ALA A 802 7.15 -41.21 -9.82
N GLY A 803 7.54 -40.04 -9.27
CA GLY A 803 6.93 -39.49 -8.05
C GLY A 803 5.49 -39.04 -8.26
N GLY A 804 5.18 -38.45 -9.42
CA GLY A 804 3.82 -38.13 -9.82
C GLY A 804 2.94 -39.36 -9.93
N LEU A 805 3.51 -40.48 -10.41
CA LEU A 805 2.80 -41.76 -10.58
C LEU A 805 2.36 -42.37 -9.24
N ALA A 806 3.22 -42.34 -8.21
CA ALA A 806 2.89 -42.84 -6.89
C ALA A 806 1.69 -42.08 -6.26
N ARG A 807 1.69 -40.74 -6.40
CA ARG A 807 0.58 -39.90 -5.93
C ARG A 807 -0.71 -40.15 -6.71
N LEU A 808 -0.62 -40.28 -8.04
CA LEU A 808 -1.77 -40.58 -8.89
C LEU A 808 -2.44 -41.90 -8.45
N TYR A 809 -1.67 -42.96 -8.23
CA TYR A 809 -2.20 -44.23 -7.77
C TYR A 809 -2.78 -44.16 -6.36
N ALA A 810 -2.23 -43.36 -5.46
CA ALA A 810 -2.76 -43.17 -4.12
C ALA A 810 -4.15 -42.48 -4.17
N ASP A 811 -4.27 -41.40 -4.96
CA ASP A 811 -5.54 -40.70 -5.12
C ASP A 811 -6.57 -41.52 -5.92
N TRP A 812 -6.09 -42.32 -6.91
CA TRP A 812 -6.96 -43.26 -7.63
C TRP A 812 -7.50 -44.39 -6.73
N SER A 813 -6.68 -44.87 -5.81
CA SER A 813 -7.10 -45.84 -4.78
C SER A 813 -8.25 -45.27 -3.94
N LEU A 814 -8.20 -44.00 -3.57
CA LEU A 814 -9.25 -43.31 -2.82
C LEU A 814 -10.54 -43.21 -3.67
N LEU A 815 -10.42 -42.89 -4.95
CA LEU A 815 -11.55 -42.79 -5.88
C LEU A 815 -12.25 -44.16 -6.02
N SER A 816 -11.50 -45.27 -6.28
CA SER A 816 -12.01 -46.61 -6.42
C SER A 816 -12.63 -47.16 -5.10
N HIS A 817 -12.04 -46.73 -3.95
CA HIS A 817 -12.61 -47.03 -2.65
C HIS A 817 -14.02 -46.40 -2.49
N GLY A 818 -14.20 -45.18 -2.86
CA GLY A 818 -15.49 -44.49 -2.84
C GLY A 818 -16.53 -45.11 -3.82
N GLN A 819 -16.12 -45.90 -4.79
CA GLN A 819 -16.96 -46.68 -5.74
C GLN A 819 -17.24 -48.10 -5.27
N ASP A 820 -16.75 -48.50 -4.09
CA ASP A 820 -16.80 -49.87 -3.52
C ASP A 820 -16.04 -50.93 -4.37
N GLU A 821 -15.09 -50.47 -5.22
CA GLU A 821 -14.21 -51.31 -6.06
C GLU A 821 -12.97 -51.76 -5.24
N ARG A 822 -13.16 -52.56 -4.23
CA ARG A 822 -12.15 -52.87 -3.20
C ARG A 822 -10.87 -53.49 -3.74
N ASP A 823 -10.99 -54.42 -4.70
CA ASP A 823 -9.83 -55.10 -5.28
C ASP A 823 -8.97 -54.15 -6.07
N GLU A 824 -9.59 -53.25 -6.82
CA GLU A 824 -8.93 -52.22 -7.58
C GLU A 824 -8.27 -51.19 -6.67
N ALA A 825 -9.00 -50.70 -5.65
CA ALA A 825 -8.48 -49.76 -4.65
C ALA A 825 -7.23 -50.34 -3.95
N THR A 826 -7.30 -51.61 -3.54
CA THR A 826 -6.16 -52.27 -2.90
C THR A 826 -4.99 -52.43 -3.88
N GLY A 827 -5.25 -52.75 -5.13
CA GLY A 827 -4.26 -52.82 -6.21
C GLY A 827 -3.50 -51.51 -6.38
N PHE A 828 -4.22 -50.40 -6.47
CA PHE A 828 -3.65 -49.08 -6.63
C PHE A 828 -2.87 -48.63 -5.37
N ALA A 829 -3.40 -48.89 -4.15
CA ALA A 829 -2.70 -48.55 -2.92
C ALA A 829 -1.33 -49.28 -2.79
N ARG A 830 -1.30 -50.58 -3.11
CA ARG A 830 -0.06 -51.35 -3.14
C ARG A 830 0.90 -50.87 -4.20
N ARG A 831 0.40 -50.53 -5.38
CA ARG A 831 1.24 -49.96 -6.46
C ARG A 831 1.83 -48.63 -6.10
N ALA A 832 1.05 -47.76 -5.43
CA ALA A 832 1.53 -46.49 -4.89
C ALA A 832 2.65 -46.71 -3.86
N LEU A 833 2.46 -47.72 -2.96
CA LEU A 833 3.46 -48.06 -1.93
C LEU A 833 4.77 -48.54 -2.57
N GLU A 834 4.72 -49.50 -3.50
CA GLU A 834 5.91 -50.05 -4.19
C GLU A 834 6.70 -48.95 -4.89
N LEU A 835 6.02 -48.06 -5.58
CA LEU A 835 6.67 -46.93 -6.30
C LEU A 835 7.28 -45.94 -5.33
N ALA A 836 6.57 -45.58 -4.26
CA ALA A 836 7.04 -44.61 -3.27
C ALA A 836 8.25 -45.15 -2.49
N GLU A 837 8.26 -46.44 -2.12
CA GLU A 837 9.41 -47.11 -1.51
C GLU A 837 10.62 -47.10 -2.44
N GLY A 838 10.42 -47.43 -3.72
CA GLY A 838 11.49 -47.49 -4.72
C GLY A 838 12.19 -46.14 -4.93
N MET A 839 11.50 -45.02 -4.63
CA MET A 839 12.01 -43.67 -4.84
C MET A 839 12.35 -42.93 -3.54
N GLY A 840 11.94 -43.44 -2.41
CA GLY A 840 12.08 -42.76 -1.11
C GLY A 840 11.15 -41.51 -1.01
N ASP A 841 10.00 -41.50 -1.73
CA ASP A 841 9.00 -40.43 -1.63
C ASP A 841 8.15 -40.61 -0.36
N THR A 842 8.60 -40.02 0.73
CA THR A 842 7.97 -40.11 2.06
C THR A 842 6.51 -39.65 2.05
N ARG A 843 6.14 -38.69 1.23
CA ARG A 843 4.76 -38.19 1.12
C ARG A 843 3.82 -39.24 0.51
N SER A 844 4.22 -39.81 -0.61
CA SER A 844 3.46 -40.87 -1.26
C SER A 844 3.42 -42.14 -0.41
N LEU A 845 4.49 -42.47 0.34
CA LEU A 845 4.50 -43.54 1.34
C LEU A 845 3.42 -43.33 2.38
N ALA A 846 3.36 -42.16 3.00
CA ALA A 846 2.36 -41.81 4.01
C ALA A 846 0.93 -41.95 3.47
N GLN A 847 0.66 -41.44 2.23
CA GLN A 847 -0.64 -41.57 1.59
C GLN A 847 -1.01 -43.03 1.31
N ALA A 848 -0.08 -43.81 0.77
CA ALA A 848 -0.31 -45.23 0.50
C ALA A 848 -0.64 -46.04 1.77
N HIS A 849 0.12 -45.78 2.86
CA HIS A 849 -0.16 -46.38 4.19
C HIS A 849 -1.55 -45.95 4.71
N ASN A 850 -1.91 -44.66 4.57
CA ASN A 850 -3.25 -44.20 4.97
C ASN A 850 -4.35 -44.95 4.25
N MET A 851 -4.23 -45.14 2.93
CA MET A 851 -5.19 -45.88 2.13
C MET A 851 -5.26 -47.36 2.52
N LEU A 852 -4.13 -48.00 2.70
CA LEU A 852 -4.09 -49.39 3.14
C LEU A 852 -4.74 -49.58 4.52
N GLY A 853 -4.55 -48.63 5.44
CA GLY A 853 -5.20 -48.62 6.74
C GLY A 853 -6.73 -48.50 6.66
N ILE A 854 -7.24 -47.58 5.80
CA ILE A 854 -8.72 -47.49 5.55
C ILE A 854 -9.26 -48.82 5.00
N LEU A 855 -8.61 -49.41 4.00
CA LEU A 855 -9.03 -50.65 3.36
C LEU A 855 -8.98 -51.84 4.33
N ALA A 856 -7.96 -51.93 5.19
CA ALA A 856 -7.84 -52.93 6.24
C ALA A 856 -8.96 -52.80 7.28
N GLY A 857 -9.27 -51.59 7.74
CA GLY A 857 -10.36 -51.34 8.68
C GLY A 857 -11.73 -51.77 8.13
N ARG A 858 -12.01 -51.53 6.87
CA ARG A 858 -13.25 -51.97 6.20
C ARG A 858 -13.30 -53.49 5.96
N SER A 859 -12.16 -54.14 5.83
CA SER A 859 -12.10 -55.62 5.74
C SER A 859 -12.23 -56.32 7.11
N GLY A 860 -12.28 -55.53 8.19
CA GLY A 860 -12.36 -56.01 9.57
C GLY A 860 -11.02 -56.38 10.20
N ASP A 861 -9.89 -56.10 9.52
CA ASP A 861 -8.56 -56.28 10.04
C ASP A 861 -8.10 -55.03 10.81
N GLN A 862 -8.54 -54.95 12.05
CA GLN A 862 -8.30 -53.83 12.93
C GLN A 862 -6.81 -53.62 13.29
N GLU A 863 -6.06 -54.71 13.42
CA GLU A 863 -4.63 -54.66 13.75
C GLU A 863 -3.81 -54.07 12.59
N ALA A 864 -4.05 -54.57 11.38
CA ALA A 864 -3.44 -53.99 10.16
C ALA A 864 -3.85 -52.54 9.91
N ALA A 865 -5.13 -52.20 10.17
CA ALA A 865 -5.62 -50.84 10.01
C ALA A 865 -4.86 -49.85 10.91
N LEU A 866 -4.76 -50.15 12.19
CA LEU A 866 -4.03 -49.30 13.15
C LEU A 866 -2.54 -49.20 12.81
N SER A 867 -1.90 -50.34 12.48
CA SER A 867 -0.47 -50.35 12.11
C SER A 867 -0.19 -49.44 10.90
N HIS A 868 -0.97 -49.51 9.84
CA HIS A 868 -0.77 -48.68 8.66
C HIS A 868 -1.11 -47.23 8.92
N LEU A 869 -2.14 -46.87 9.70
CA LEU A 869 -2.52 -45.50 10.01
C LEU A 869 -1.49 -44.83 10.94
N GLU A 870 -0.92 -45.54 11.90
CA GLU A 870 0.15 -45.07 12.77
C GLU A 870 1.42 -44.83 11.96
N GLU A 871 1.82 -45.73 11.05
CA GLU A 871 2.96 -45.54 10.16
C GLU A 871 2.74 -44.31 9.25
N SER A 872 1.53 -44.13 8.72
CA SER A 872 1.15 -42.92 7.94
C SER A 872 1.31 -41.63 8.76
N LEU A 873 0.90 -41.66 10.03
CA LEU A 873 1.01 -40.52 10.94
C LEU A 873 2.49 -40.20 11.26
N ASP A 874 3.29 -41.22 11.56
CA ASP A 874 4.71 -41.03 11.86
C ASP A 874 5.48 -40.46 10.65
N LEU A 875 5.20 -40.96 9.45
CA LEU A 875 5.76 -40.43 8.20
C LEU A 875 5.31 -39.00 7.92
N ALA A 876 4.04 -38.68 8.15
CA ALA A 876 3.50 -37.35 8.00
C ALA A 876 4.12 -36.35 9.01
N GLU A 877 4.37 -36.80 10.24
CA GLU A 877 5.05 -36.02 11.27
C GLU A 877 6.52 -35.77 10.93
N ALA A 878 7.22 -36.76 10.46
CA ALA A 878 8.62 -36.66 10.03
C ALA A 878 8.76 -35.69 8.82
N LEU A 879 7.80 -35.73 7.89
CA LEU A 879 7.75 -34.86 6.73
C LEU A 879 7.32 -33.43 7.09
N GLY A 880 6.60 -33.27 8.21
CA GLY A 880 5.94 -32.02 8.55
C GLY A 880 4.76 -31.66 7.63
N ASP A 881 4.25 -32.63 6.84
CA ASP A 881 3.10 -32.44 5.93
C ASP A 881 1.79 -32.66 6.69
N SER A 882 1.03 -31.61 6.80
CA SER A 882 -0.23 -31.67 7.56
C SER A 882 -1.41 -32.13 6.73
N ASP A 883 -1.42 -32.00 5.41
CA ASP A 883 -2.53 -32.53 4.62
C ASP A 883 -2.62 -34.05 4.80
N VAL A 884 -1.47 -34.70 4.77
CA VAL A 884 -1.37 -36.13 5.09
C VAL A 884 -1.60 -36.40 6.57
N LYS A 885 -1.07 -35.52 7.47
CA LYS A 885 -1.28 -35.67 8.92
C LYS A 885 -2.76 -35.53 9.31
N VAL A 886 -3.49 -34.58 8.74
CA VAL A 886 -4.93 -34.41 8.98
C VAL A 886 -5.69 -35.66 8.54
N ALA A 887 -5.37 -36.20 7.35
CA ALA A 887 -6.00 -37.42 6.87
C ALA A 887 -5.68 -38.63 7.76
N ALA A 888 -4.41 -38.81 8.14
CA ALA A 888 -4.01 -39.92 9.02
C ALA A 888 -4.67 -39.82 10.42
N LEU A 889 -4.69 -38.63 11.04
CA LEU A 889 -5.33 -38.39 12.32
C LEU A 889 -6.82 -38.66 12.28
N ASN A 890 -7.52 -38.20 11.25
CA ASN A 890 -8.95 -38.45 11.08
C ASN A 890 -9.28 -39.94 10.94
N ASN A 891 -8.53 -40.64 10.07
CA ASN A 891 -8.77 -42.05 9.84
C ASN A 891 -8.34 -42.92 11.03
N LEU A 892 -7.28 -42.52 11.73
CA LEU A 892 -6.91 -43.16 12.98
C LEU A 892 -7.96 -42.94 14.08
N ALA A 893 -8.58 -41.73 14.14
CA ALA A 893 -9.69 -41.47 15.04
C ALA A 893 -10.87 -42.42 14.77
N LEU A 894 -11.27 -42.56 13.50
CA LEU A 894 -12.35 -43.48 13.10
C LEU A 894 -12.00 -44.93 13.40
N ALA A 895 -10.74 -45.36 13.18
CA ALA A 895 -10.29 -46.72 13.51
C ALA A 895 -10.28 -46.98 15.03
N ARG A 896 -9.89 -46.02 15.85
CA ARG A 896 -9.94 -46.09 17.33
C ARG A 896 -11.35 -46.15 17.87
N GLU A 897 -12.29 -45.41 17.27
CA GLU A 897 -13.72 -45.48 17.63
C GLU A 897 -14.31 -46.89 17.38
N HIS A 898 -13.99 -47.50 16.21
CA HIS A 898 -14.39 -48.90 15.94
C HIS A 898 -13.79 -49.88 16.95
N GLY A 899 -12.63 -49.57 17.52
CA GLY A 899 -11.99 -50.30 18.63
C GLY A 899 -12.61 -50.04 20.00
N GLY A 900 -13.55 -49.11 20.13
CA GLY A 900 -14.19 -48.71 21.40
C GLY A 900 -13.39 -47.72 22.23
N GLU A 901 -12.38 -47.06 21.65
CA GLU A 901 -11.52 -46.08 22.31
C GLU A 901 -12.01 -44.64 22.06
N SER A 902 -13.31 -44.33 22.33
CA SER A 902 -13.98 -43.08 21.98
C SER A 902 -13.29 -41.81 22.51
N GLY A 903 -12.67 -41.89 23.68
CA GLY A 903 -11.95 -40.73 24.25
C GLY A 903 -10.71 -40.33 23.45
N GLU A 904 -9.95 -41.32 22.97
CA GLU A 904 -8.78 -41.09 22.11
C GLU A 904 -9.19 -40.67 20.70
N ALA A 905 -10.26 -41.29 20.17
CA ALA A 905 -10.84 -40.94 18.87
C ALA A 905 -11.25 -39.43 18.82
N LEU A 906 -11.98 -38.95 19.81
CA LEU A 906 -12.35 -37.54 19.92
C LEU A 906 -11.12 -36.59 19.95
N ARG A 907 -10.10 -36.93 20.75
CA ARG A 907 -8.87 -36.12 20.86
C ARG A 907 -8.14 -36.00 19.51
N LEU A 908 -8.04 -37.13 18.78
CA LEU A 908 -7.39 -37.17 17.46
C LEU A 908 -8.20 -36.36 16.45
N ALA A 909 -9.53 -36.51 16.42
CA ALA A 909 -10.41 -35.79 15.51
C ALA A 909 -10.39 -34.25 15.80
N GLU A 910 -10.42 -33.82 17.07
CA GLU A 910 -10.30 -32.43 17.46
C GLU A 910 -8.92 -31.84 17.03
N THR A 911 -7.87 -32.63 17.14
CA THR A 911 -6.52 -32.25 16.67
C THR A 911 -6.50 -32.09 15.15
N ALA A 912 -7.09 -33.05 14.42
CA ALA A 912 -7.22 -32.99 12.96
C ALA A 912 -8.00 -31.76 12.52
N LEU A 913 -9.14 -31.45 13.18
CA LEU A 913 -9.95 -30.28 12.88
C LEU A 913 -9.17 -28.98 13.13
N ALA A 914 -8.50 -28.85 14.25
CA ALA A 914 -7.71 -27.66 14.57
C ALA A 914 -6.60 -27.40 13.53
N LEU A 915 -5.97 -28.46 13.05
CA LEU A 915 -4.99 -28.41 11.98
C LEU A 915 -5.64 -28.00 10.64
N CYS A 916 -6.78 -28.60 10.29
CA CYS A 916 -7.47 -28.35 9.03
C CYS A 916 -7.99 -26.91 8.91
N VAL A 917 -8.61 -26.37 9.95
CA VAL A 917 -9.07 -24.96 9.99
C VAL A 917 -7.92 -24.00 9.74
N SER A 918 -6.71 -24.32 10.21
CA SER A 918 -5.55 -23.47 10.00
C SER A 918 -5.01 -23.50 8.56
N SER A 919 -5.27 -24.55 7.78
CA SER A 919 -4.83 -24.67 6.38
C SER A 919 -5.77 -23.98 5.38
N GLY A 920 -7.01 -23.74 5.81
CA GLY A 920 -8.06 -23.17 4.95
C GLY A 920 -8.62 -24.13 3.92
N ASP A 921 -8.41 -25.46 4.06
CA ASP A 921 -9.10 -26.46 3.23
C ASP A 921 -10.53 -26.64 3.73
N ARG A 922 -11.45 -25.86 3.16
CA ARG A 922 -12.83 -25.80 3.58
C ARG A 922 -13.59 -27.11 3.40
N HIS A 923 -13.25 -27.88 2.37
CA HIS A 923 -13.89 -29.18 2.13
C HIS A 923 -13.53 -30.17 3.25
N ARG A 924 -12.25 -30.28 3.60
CA ARG A 924 -11.80 -31.13 4.71
C ARG A 924 -12.31 -30.64 6.05
N GLU A 925 -12.39 -29.34 6.28
CA GLU A 925 -12.99 -28.75 7.49
C GLU A 925 -14.44 -29.23 7.65
N ALA A 926 -15.24 -29.18 6.57
CA ALA A 926 -16.62 -29.65 6.59
C ALA A 926 -16.72 -31.15 6.90
N ALA A 927 -15.89 -31.96 6.24
CA ALA A 927 -15.86 -33.41 6.48
C ALA A 927 -15.44 -33.75 7.93
N LEU A 928 -14.44 -33.08 8.48
CA LEU A 928 -14.01 -33.28 9.87
C LEU A 928 -15.07 -32.85 10.89
N HIS A 929 -15.77 -31.76 10.65
CA HIS A 929 -16.92 -31.39 11.48
C HIS A 929 -18.01 -32.45 11.48
N ASN A 930 -18.30 -33.06 10.32
CA ASN A 930 -19.27 -34.13 10.24
C ASN A 930 -18.78 -35.39 11.01
N ASN A 931 -17.54 -35.84 10.78
CA ASN A 931 -16.98 -37.00 11.49
C ASN A 931 -16.92 -36.78 13.01
N LEU A 932 -16.55 -35.54 13.45
CA LEU A 932 -16.54 -35.18 14.87
C LEU A 932 -17.96 -35.17 15.46
N ALA A 933 -18.97 -34.77 14.68
CA ALA A 933 -20.37 -34.85 15.11
C ALA A 933 -20.80 -36.29 15.34
N ASP A 934 -20.41 -37.22 14.48
CA ASP A 934 -20.71 -38.64 14.63
C ASP A 934 -20.00 -39.26 15.87
N LEU A 935 -18.73 -38.93 16.09
CA LEU A 935 -17.96 -39.36 17.27
C LEU A 935 -18.56 -38.80 18.58
N LEU A 936 -19.01 -37.54 18.60
CA LEU A 936 -19.66 -36.91 19.73
C LEU A 936 -21.04 -37.53 20.02
N HIS A 937 -21.80 -37.86 18.96
CA HIS A 937 -23.07 -38.57 19.10
C HIS A 937 -22.87 -39.96 19.71
N ALA A 938 -21.91 -40.72 19.23
CA ALA A 938 -21.53 -42.03 19.79
C ALA A 938 -21.10 -41.89 21.28
N ALA A 939 -20.44 -40.81 21.66
CA ALA A 939 -20.07 -40.50 23.03
C ALA A 939 -21.24 -39.95 23.91
N GLY A 940 -22.45 -39.77 23.37
CA GLY A 940 -23.62 -39.20 24.06
C GLY A 940 -23.60 -37.71 24.28
N ARG A 941 -22.72 -36.95 23.58
CA ARG A 941 -22.58 -35.48 23.65
C ARG A 941 -23.43 -34.75 22.59
N GLU A 942 -24.74 -34.94 22.65
CA GLU A 942 -25.73 -34.55 21.64
C GLU A 942 -25.68 -33.06 21.26
N GLN A 943 -25.53 -32.14 22.25
CA GLN A 943 -25.51 -30.70 21.96
C GLN A 943 -24.29 -30.29 21.16
N GLU A 944 -23.17 -30.89 21.43
CA GLU A 944 -21.92 -30.61 20.76
C GLU A 944 -21.91 -31.22 19.35
N SER A 945 -22.43 -32.45 19.24
CA SER A 945 -22.66 -33.12 17.96
C SER A 945 -23.51 -32.26 17.02
N MET A 946 -24.64 -31.72 17.49
CA MET A 946 -25.52 -30.84 16.68
C MET A 946 -24.83 -29.53 16.27
N ALA A 947 -23.93 -28.96 17.12
CA ALA A 947 -23.20 -27.76 16.78
C ALA A 947 -22.20 -28.04 15.64
N HIS A 948 -21.47 -29.15 15.68
CA HIS A 948 -20.54 -29.56 14.64
C HIS A 948 -21.29 -29.94 13.34
N LEU A 949 -22.40 -30.67 13.41
CA LEU A 949 -23.21 -30.99 12.25
C LEU A 949 -23.74 -29.74 11.53
N LYS A 950 -24.22 -28.74 12.30
CA LYS A 950 -24.68 -27.46 11.74
C LYS A 950 -23.52 -26.76 11.01
N ARG A 951 -22.33 -26.76 11.61
CA ARG A 951 -21.14 -26.12 10.99
C ARG A 951 -20.70 -26.87 9.73
N ALA A 952 -20.75 -28.18 9.70
CA ALA A 952 -20.50 -28.97 8.49
C ALA A 952 -21.45 -28.60 7.34
N VAL A 953 -22.77 -28.52 7.63
CA VAL A 953 -23.77 -28.10 6.64
C VAL A 953 -23.54 -26.68 6.12
N GLU A 954 -23.23 -25.75 7.01
CA GLU A 954 -22.89 -24.36 6.62
C GLU A 954 -21.69 -24.33 5.65
N LEU A 955 -20.62 -25.04 5.97
CA LEU A 955 -19.40 -25.11 5.15
C LEU A 955 -19.67 -25.79 3.79
N PHE A 956 -20.39 -26.89 3.76
CA PHE A 956 -20.76 -27.56 2.49
C PHE A 956 -21.67 -26.66 1.63
N ALA A 957 -22.55 -25.87 2.24
CA ALA A 957 -23.35 -24.88 1.50
C ALA A 957 -22.55 -23.72 0.95
N GLU A 958 -21.47 -23.33 1.62
CA GLU A 958 -20.53 -22.30 1.14
C GLU A 958 -19.66 -22.80 -0.03
N ILE A 959 -19.27 -24.08 -0.03
CA ILE A 959 -18.43 -24.73 -1.04
C ILE A 959 -19.24 -25.06 -2.33
N GLY A 960 -20.56 -25.30 -2.23
CA GLY A 960 -21.43 -25.63 -3.35
C GLY A 960 -21.76 -24.38 -4.19
N GLU A 961 -21.49 -24.41 -5.50
CA GLU A 961 -22.08 -23.44 -6.44
C GLU A 961 -23.61 -23.55 -6.36
N ARG A 962 -24.31 -22.45 -6.23
CA ARG A 962 -25.77 -22.38 -5.98
C ARG A 962 -26.66 -23.08 -7.02
N ASP A 963 -26.11 -23.51 -8.16
CA ASP A 963 -26.87 -24.07 -9.30
C ASP A 963 -26.58 -25.54 -9.63
N ALA A 964 -25.64 -26.20 -8.98
CA ALA A 964 -25.40 -27.63 -9.20
C ALA A 964 -26.01 -28.45 -8.10
N LEU A 965 -26.98 -29.33 -8.46
CA LEU A 965 -27.47 -30.51 -7.77
C LEU A 965 -27.05 -30.61 -6.29
N GLN A 966 -28.03 -30.53 -5.37
CA GLN A 966 -27.75 -30.80 -3.93
C GLN A 966 -26.83 -32.03 -3.85
N PRO A 967 -25.56 -31.88 -3.46
CA PRO A 967 -24.72 -33.05 -3.27
C PRO A 967 -25.39 -33.86 -2.20
N GLU A 968 -25.47 -35.20 -2.41
CA GLU A 968 -25.81 -36.12 -1.35
C GLU A 968 -24.69 -35.99 -0.31
N ILE A 969 -24.87 -35.09 0.65
CA ILE A 969 -23.87 -34.60 1.64
C ILE A 969 -23.19 -35.78 2.34
N TRP A 970 -23.93 -36.89 2.56
CA TRP A 970 -23.41 -38.15 3.13
C TRP A 970 -22.45 -38.93 2.23
N LYS A 971 -22.39 -38.67 0.92
CA LYS A 971 -21.41 -39.30 0.01
C LYS A 971 -20.07 -38.61 -0.03
N LEU A 972 -19.96 -37.41 0.51
CA LEU A 972 -18.74 -36.61 0.54
C LEU A 972 -17.89 -36.82 1.81
N VAL A 973 -18.36 -37.68 2.72
CA VAL A 973 -17.83 -37.83 4.09
C VAL A 973 -16.89 -39.03 4.25
N GLU A 974 -16.83 -39.90 3.27
CA GLU A 974 -15.91 -41.03 3.29
C GLU A 974 -14.50 -40.59 2.82
N TRP A 975 -13.73 -40.24 3.77
CA TRP A 975 -12.28 -39.94 3.59
C TRP A 975 -11.45 -41.03 4.27
#